data_9b70d6a87eb11d9874352570bc896d71
#
_entry.id   9b70d6a87eb11d9874352570bc896d71
#
_cell.length_a   1.000
_cell.length_b   1.000
_cell.length_c   1.000
_cell.angle_alpha   90.00
_cell.angle_beta   90.00
_cell.angle_gamma   90.00
#
_symmetry.space_group_name_H-M   'P 1'
#
loop_
_entity.id
_entity.type
_entity.pdbx_description
1 polymer ?
#
loop_
_entity_poly.entity_id
_entity_poly.type
_entity_poly.pdbx_seq_one_letter_code
_entity_poly.pdbx_strand_id
1 'polypeptide(L)'
;MIWTVAQHYLAFLVHPFKNQLFAKGRLKEGADRCGRALNELLGKHAGLRLNVVMPGYALEELDGLLLSELREHHKRGALEWLVTGYTEPFLSLSPTWLSRANVESGVTLVSDLLGARAAGYVPPFSNWEPLCAESLRELGLHYVVVSSGLLPPGCRTRCGYWTTEHMGASMVLFPTHVLHLYNAPASVSSWLQNEFGKDTGNGERARLVTLNYLLPLAAAADSEPYRWLNSAARALGRAQSKYRTVLFSEFLSDNPSLGLQYLTASLDVNREGADLHGFRNWLFSHDQIGLLHRRMLEVCDGLEPLKGQRGFGKVVRELFSVQDINRFLPAPESGFTHLADRFWSYNRLIEIEKKLPETARQRGGQIRITDHLRNGDKSIVMANRAVRAYINHRSGGAVYELDFAGRCINILAASEPGLRPLPHVIMPGRSRMAFVDHFLPADTPIADFTGDYKELGDFVKGWFEYKVNKKPTGVKAVLARQGAVLQDGRNCPLNMEKVFGAERDRAELSFAYQLGNGSMAPYAFTFATELCFALPGIAGGKACLKTARKRHDDFLWDRLRFKDITELAIEDWQCGVRVTLKTQKPVNVWCHPIGTPSSGYQGTSLTLSAPVELGPNSLWGLMGKLHMRAIRRRSS
;
A
#
# COMPACT_ATOMS: atom_id res chain seq x y z
N MET A 1 -21.25 -55.27 -10.65
CA MET A 1 -20.93 -53.99 -10.02
C MET A 1 -19.41 -53.77 -10.21
N ILE A 2 -19.02 -53.01 -11.19
CA ILE A 2 -17.62 -52.60 -11.36
C ILE A 2 -17.40 -51.46 -10.37
N TRP A 3 -16.65 -51.72 -9.31
CA TRP A 3 -16.22 -50.71 -8.38
C TRP A 3 -15.28 -49.75 -9.16
N THR A 4 -15.80 -48.60 -9.57
CA THR A 4 -14.99 -47.52 -10.09
C THR A 4 -14.13 -47.02 -8.95
N VAL A 5 -12.82 -47.28 -9.01
CA VAL A 5 -11.84 -46.72 -8.05
C VAL A 5 -11.97 -45.22 -8.12
N ALA A 6 -12.24 -44.56 -6.98
CA ALA A 6 -12.33 -43.12 -6.88
C ALA A 6 -11.06 -42.48 -7.48
N GLN A 7 -11.20 -41.74 -8.58
CA GLN A 7 -10.07 -41.09 -9.23
C GLN A 7 -9.62 -39.88 -8.41
N HIS A 8 -8.33 -39.82 -8.16
CA HIS A 8 -7.70 -38.71 -7.44
C HIS A 8 -7.06 -37.74 -8.43
N TYR A 9 -7.53 -36.51 -8.43
CA TYR A 9 -7.07 -35.43 -9.31
C TYR A 9 -6.32 -34.35 -8.54
N LEU A 10 -5.29 -33.80 -9.18
CA LEU A 10 -4.55 -32.64 -8.73
C LEU A 10 -4.67 -31.50 -9.75
N ALA A 11 -5.30 -30.41 -9.41
CA ALA A 11 -5.15 -29.16 -10.12
C ALA A 11 -3.87 -28.45 -9.62
N PHE A 12 -2.80 -28.51 -10.42
CA PHE A 12 -1.53 -27.89 -10.08
C PHE A 12 -1.45 -26.52 -10.74
N LEU A 13 -1.55 -25.47 -9.91
CA LEU A 13 -1.44 -24.08 -10.33
C LEU A 13 -0.04 -23.56 -10.00
N VAL A 14 0.65 -23.04 -11.00
CA VAL A 14 1.91 -22.29 -10.85
C VAL A 14 1.60 -20.81 -10.94
N HIS A 15 1.97 -20.06 -9.90
CA HIS A 15 1.69 -18.64 -9.77
C HIS A 15 3.01 -17.85 -9.63
N PRO A 16 3.59 -17.41 -10.76
CA PRO A 16 4.71 -16.49 -10.75
C PRO A 16 4.30 -15.14 -10.17
N PHE A 17 4.99 -14.69 -9.14
CA PHE A 17 4.67 -13.44 -8.46
C PHE A 17 5.90 -12.55 -8.30
N LYS A 18 5.65 -11.24 -8.20
CA LYS A 18 6.68 -10.25 -7.98
C LYS A 18 6.97 -10.11 -6.50
N ASN A 19 8.16 -10.49 -6.11
CA ASN A 19 8.70 -10.23 -4.79
C ASN A 19 9.38 -8.86 -4.83
N GLN A 20 8.89 -7.86 -4.11
CA GLN A 20 9.41 -6.50 -3.94
C GLN A 20 10.46 -5.97 -4.97
N LEU A 21 10.29 -4.69 -5.40
CA LEU A 21 11.25 -3.84 -6.13
C LEU A 21 12.16 -4.53 -7.18
N PHE A 22 11.58 -4.82 -8.34
CA PHE A 22 12.39 -5.16 -9.51
C PHE A 22 12.87 -3.89 -10.24
N ALA A 23 14.17 -3.78 -10.48
CA ALA A 23 14.68 -2.96 -11.58
C ALA A 23 14.13 -3.51 -12.90
N LYS A 24 13.74 -2.62 -13.86
CA LYS A 24 13.08 -3.01 -15.12
C LYS A 24 13.71 -4.21 -15.84
N GLY A 25 15.05 -4.34 -15.88
CA GLY A 25 15.73 -5.45 -16.54
C GLY A 25 15.54 -6.82 -15.90
N ARG A 26 15.38 -6.87 -14.59
CA ARG A 26 15.23 -8.13 -13.86
C ARG A 26 13.85 -8.77 -14.04
N LEU A 27 12.82 -7.98 -14.34
CA LEU A 27 11.47 -8.51 -14.59
C LEU A 27 11.44 -9.40 -15.83
N LYS A 28 12.02 -8.93 -16.94
CA LYS A 28 12.14 -9.72 -18.19
C LYS A 28 12.89 -11.02 -17.95
N GLU A 29 14.07 -10.96 -17.30
CA GLU A 29 14.85 -12.16 -16.99
C GLU A 29 14.07 -13.16 -16.13
N GLY A 30 13.30 -12.66 -15.15
CA GLY A 30 12.45 -13.49 -14.29
C GLY A 30 11.30 -14.14 -15.02
N ALA A 31 10.60 -13.36 -15.86
CA ALA A 31 9.50 -13.87 -16.69
C ALA A 31 9.99 -14.93 -17.69
N ASP A 32 11.08 -14.67 -18.42
CA ASP A 32 11.69 -15.60 -19.36
C ASP A 32 12.17 -16.88 -18.68
N ARG A 33 12.73 -16.79 -17.49
CA ARG A 33 13.17 -17.95 -16.69
C ARG A 33 11.97 -18.81 -16.30
N CYS A 34 10.89 -18.20 -15.85
CA CYS A 34 9.67 -18.90 -15.53
C CYS A 34 9.08 -19.58 -16.77
N GLY A 35 8.99 -18.86 -17.90
CA GLY A 35 8.51 -19.40 -19.18
C GLY A 35 9.33 -20.62 -19.64
N ARG A 36 10.66 -20.55 -19.58
CA ARG A 36 11.54 -21.69 -19.88
C ARG A 36 11.29 -22.90 -18.97
N ALA A 37 11.15 -22.65 -17.66
CA ALA A 37 10.87 -23.74 -16.72
C ALA A 37 9.55 -24.46 -17.02
N LEU A 38 8.48 -23.69 -17.28
CA LEU A 38 7.18 -24.25 -17.67
C LEU A 38 7.26 -25.06 -18.97
N ASN A 39 7.94 -24.52 -19.99
CA ASN A 39 8.13 -25.20 -21.28
C ASN A 39 8.91 -26.51 -21.11
N GLU A 40 10.01 -26.49 -20.34
CA GLU A 40 10.79 -27.70 -20.06
C GLU A 40 9.99 -28.78 -19.31
N LEU A 41 9.20 -28.37 -18.30
CA LEU A 41 8.37 -29.31 -17.54
C LEU A 41 7.32 -29.99 -18.42
N LEU A 42 6.59 -29.20 -19.21
CA LEU A 42 5.56 -29.71 -20.10
C LEU A 42 6.14 -30.51 -21.28
N GLY A 43 7.36 -30.20 -21.70
CA GLY A 43 8.09 -30.96 -22.73
C GLY A 43 8.61 -32.31 -22.23
N LYS A 44 9.06 -32.37 -20.99
CA LYS A 44 9.62 -33.61 -20.38
C LYS A 44 8.57 -34.60 -19.86
N HIS A 45 7.35 -34.10 -19.55
CA HIS A 45 6.31 -34.91 -18.89
C HIS A 45 4.97 -34.84 -19.66
N ALA A 46 4.80 -35.69 -20.70
CA ALA A 46 3.66 -35.67 -21.62
C ALA A 46 2.28 -35.77 -20.92
N GLY A 47 2.19 -36.42 -19.76
CA GLY A 47 0.94 -36.56 -19.01
C GLY A 47 0.70 -35.42 -17.99
N LEU A 48 1.63 -34.47 -17.87
CA LEU A 48 1.48 -33.37 -16.93
C LEU A 48 0.48 -32.32 -17.48
N ARG A 49 -0.47 -31.92 -16.61
CA ARG A 49 -1.37 -30.80 -16.83
C ARG A 49 -1.03 -29.69 -15.84
N LEU A 50 -0.82 -28.48 -16.31
CA LEU A 50 -0.52 -27.32 -15.48
C LEU A 50 -1.56 -26.23 -15.69
N ASN A 51 -1.94 -25.59 -14.61
CA ASN A 51 -2.68 -24.34 -14.60
C ASN A 51 -1.67 -23.23 -14.27
N VAL A 52 -1.72 -22.12 -14.99
CA VAL A 52 -0.76 -21.02 -14.79
C VAL A 52 -1.49 -19.69 -14.72
N VAL A 53 -1.15 -18.88 -13.73
CA VAL A 53 -1.56 -17.48 -13.65
C VAL A 53 -0.32 -16.60 -13.66
N MET A 54 -0.25 -15.64 -14.57
CA MET A 54 0.85 -14.68 -14.64
C MET A 54 0.27 -13.27 -14.80
N PRO A 55 0.69 -12.29 -13.98
CA PRO A 55 0.24 -10.90 -14.15
C PRO A 55 0.57 -10.36 -15.54
N GLY A 56 -0.31 -9.53 -16.11
CA GLY A 56 -0.17 -9.01 -17.47
C GLY A 56 1.17 -8.31 -17.72
N TYR A 57 1.67 -7.56 -16.74
CA TYR A 57 2.98 -6.90 -16.84
C TYR A 57 4.16 -7.89 -17.00
N ALA A 58 4.01 -9.11 -16.52
CA ALA A 58 5.04 -10.15 -16.66
C ALA A 58 4.87 -10.92 -18.00
N LEU A 59 3.62 -11.09 -18.46
CA LEU A 59 3.35 -11.65 -19.78
C LEU A 59 3.89 -10.79 -20.94
N GLU A 60 3.79 -9.46 -20.83
CA GLU A 60 4.34 -8.52 -21.83
C GLU A 60 5.87 -8.59 -21.95
N GLU A 61 6.57 -9.05 -20.92
CA GLU A 61 8.04 -9.18 -20.92
C GLU A 61 8.56 -10.52 -21.46
N LEU A 62 7.68 -11.51 -21.65
CA LEU A 62 8.09 -12.83 -22.16
C LEU A 62 8.63 -12.75 -23.59
N ASP A 63 9.71 -13.50 -23.82
CA ASP A 63 10.28 -13.67 -25.16
C ASP A 63 9.28 -14.28 -26.15
N GLY A 64 9.29 -13.81 -27.40
CA GLY A 64 8.34 -14.24 -28.42
C GLY A 64 8.41 -15.74 -28.76
N LEU A 65 9.60 -16.36 -28.67
CA LEU A 65 9.75 -17.79 -28.87
C LEU A 65 9.08 -18.58 -27.75
N LEU A 66 9.31 -18.17 -26.49
CA LEU A 66 8.66 -18.78 -25.32
C LEU A 66 7.15 -18.65 -25.37
N LEU A 67 6.62 -17.49 -25.81
CA LEU A 67 5.18 -17.31 -26.01
C LEU A 67 4.64 -18.31 -27.04
N SER A 68 5.36 -18.54 -28.15
CA SER A 68 4.96 -19.51 -29.19
C SER A 68 4.94 -20.93 -28.62
N GLU A 69 5.97 -21.34 -27.89
CA GLU A 69 6.06 -22.67 -27.27
C GLU A 69 4.95 -22.89 -26.21
N LEU A 70 4.67 -21.90 -25.39
CA LEU A 70 3.60 -21.97 -24.40
C LEU A 70 2.20 -22.02 -25.05
N ARG A 71 1.99 -21.35 -26.20
CA ARG A 71 0.77 -21.48 -27.00
C ARG A 71 0.56 -22.93 -27.49
N GLU A 72 1.61 -23.60 -27.94
CA GLU A 72 1.51 -24.98 -28.39
C GLU A 72 1.17 -25.94 -27.23
N HIS A 73 1.70 -25.70 -26.05
CA HIS A 73 1.29 -26.44 -24.84
C HIS A 73 -0.19 -26.23 -24.50
N HIS A 74 -0.68 -24.99 -24.63
CA HIS A 74 -2.10 -24.68 -24.44
C HIS A 74 -3.00 -25.39 -25.49
N LYS A 75 -2.66 -25.29 -26.77
CA LYS A 75 -3.45 -25.92 -27.86
C LYS A 75 -3.59 -27.43 -27.69
N ARG A 76 -2.57 -28.12 -27.20
CA ARG A 76 -2.63 -29.58 -26.95
C ARG A 76 -3.25 -29.96 -25.61
N GLY A 77 -3.86 -28.99 -24.89
CA GLY A 77 -4.54 -29.23 -23.61
C GLY A 77 -3.62 -29.61 -22.47
N ALA A 78 -2.33 -29.23 -22.51
CA ALA A 78 -1.39 -29.46 -21.42
C ALA A 78 -1.30 -28.27 -20.45
N LEU A 79 -1.80 -27.10 -20.85
CA LEU A 79 -1.69 -25.85 -20.12
C LEU A 79 -2.99 -25.06 -20.18
N GLU A 80 -3.50 -24.65 -19.03
CA GLU A 80 -4.60 -23.69 -18.88
C GLU A 80 -4.10 -22.38 -18.29
N TRP A 81 -4.51 -21.26 -18.90
CA TRP A 81 -4.16 -19.93 -18.45
C TRP A 81 -5.29 -19.31 -17.63
N LEU A 82 -4.95 -18.82 -16.44
CA LEU A 82 -5.81 -18.04 -15.57
C LEU A 82 -5.32 -16.60 -15.56
N VAL A 83 -6.16 -15.71 -15.03
CA VAL A 83 -5.82 -14.29 -14.88
C VAL A 83 -5.88 -13.84 -13.43
N THR A 84 -5.04 -12.87 -13.11
CA THR A 84 -5.13 -12.09 -11.88
C THR A 84 -5.38 -10.61 -12.17
N GLY A 85 -5.01 -10.15 -13.35
CA GLY A 85 -5.13 -8.79 -13.86
C GLY A 85 -3.88 -8.38 -14.63
N TYR A 86 -3.81 -7.11 -15.05
CA TYR A 86 -2.57 -6.54 -15.56
C TYR A 86 -1.50 -6.47 -14.46
N THR A 87 -1.92 -6.01 -13.27
CA THR A 87 -1.17 -6.16 -12.03
C THR A 87 -1.86 -7.20 -11.15
N GLU A 88 -1.50 -7.26 -9.88
CA GLU A 88 -2.19 -8.05 -8.86
C GLU A 88 -3.09 -7.13 -8.01
N PRO A 89 -4.28 -6.72 -8.51
CA PRO A 89 -5.07 -5.69 -7.86
C PRO A 89 -5.88 -6.21 -6.67
N PHE A 90 -6.05 -5.37 -5.67
CA PHE A 90 -7.17 -5.52 -4.75
C PHE A 90 -8.45 -4.99 -5.41
N LEU A 91 -9.28 -5.88 -5.93
CA LEU A 91 -10.50 -5.47 -6.63
C LEU A 91 -11.44 -4.64 -5.75
N SER A 92 -11.54 -4.99 -4.49
CA SER A 92 -12.42 -4.34 -3.52
C SER A 92 -12.00 -2.95 -3.07
N LEU A 93 -10.76 -2.54 -3.34
CA LEU A 93 -10.23 -1.24 -2.91
C LEU A 93 -10.31 -0.16 -3.98
N SER A 94 -10.63 -0.53 -5.20
CA SER A 94 -10.70 0.39 -6.31
C SER A 94 -12.14 0.57 -6.79
N PRO A 95 -12.47 1.70 -7.41
CA PRO A 95 -13.74 1.83 -8.12
C PRO A 95 -13.91 0.70 -9.14
N THR A 96 -15.13 0.20 -9.29
CA THR A 96 -15.46 -0.96 -10.15
C THR A 96 -14.89 -0.80 -11.57
N TRP A 97 -14.97 0.40 -12.14
CA TRP A 97 -14.45 0.66 -13.48
C TRP A 97 -12.95 0.43 -13.61
N LEU A 98 -12.17 0.79 -12.56
CA LEU A 98 -10.72 0.65 -12.56
C LEU A 98 -10.31 -0.81 -12.31
N SER A 99 -10.96 -1.47 -11.35
CA SER A 99 -10.74 -2.90 -11.08
C SER A 99 -11.06 -3.75 -12.31
N ARG A 100 -12.20 -3.47 -12.95
CA ARG A 100 -12.61 -4.13 -14.20
C ARG A 100 -11.56 -3.90 -15.30
N ALA A 101 -11.13 -2.67 -15.55
CA ALA A 101 -10.13 -2.35 -16.57
C ALA A 101 -8.79 -3.05 -16.35
N ASN A 102 -8.39 -3.24 -15.08
CA ASN A 102 -7.17 -3.97 -14.74
C ASN A 102 -7.29 -5.46 -15.09
N VAL A 103 -8.39 -6.11 -14.70
CA VAL A 103 -8.62 -7.54 -15.00
C VAL A 103 -8.82 -7.74 -16.49
N GLU A 104 -9.62 -6.90 -17.16
CA GLU A 104 -9.84 -6.93 -18.61
C GLU A 104 -8.53 -6.83 -19.40
N SER A 105 -7.60 -5.97 -18.95
CA SER A 105 -6.27 -5.90 -19.56
C SER A 105 -5.50 -7.22 -19.42
N GLY A 106 -5.62 -7.92 -18.30
CA GLY A 106 -5.05 -9.26 -18.13
C GLY A 106 -5.69 -10.31 -19.05
N VAL A 107 -7.03 -10.31 -19.14
CA VAL A 107 -7.78 -11.21 -20.06
C VAL A 107 -7.36 -10.98 -21.51
N THR A 108 -7.30 -9.71 -21.92
CA THR A 108 -6.89 -9.32 -23.28
C THR A 108 -5.47 -9.81 -23.60
N LEU A 109 -4.51 -9.61 -22.69
CA LEU A 109 -3.13 -10.06 -22.88
C LEU A 109 -3.01 -11.58 -22.99
N VAL A 110 -3.76 -12.34 -22.19
CA VAL A 110 -3.80 -13.81 -22.30
C VAL A 110 -4.34 -14.21 -23.67
N SER A 111 -5.38 -13.56 -24.16
CA SER A 111 -5.93 -13.82 -25.49
C SER A 111 -4.94 -13.46 -26.60
N ASP A 112 -4.38 -12.25 -26.59
CA ASP A 112 -3.55 -11.73 -27.68
C ASP A 112 -2.18 -12.42 -27.74
N LEU A 113 -1.53 -12.59 -26.59
CA LEU A 113 -0.18 -13.14 -26.52
C LEU A 113 -0.16 -14.67 -26.52
N LEU A 114 -1.18 -15.32 -25.99
CA LEU A 114 -1.19 -16.77 -25.77
C LEU A 114 -2.26 -17.51 -26.59
N GLY A 115 -3.17 -16.78 -27.25
CA GLY A 115 -4.28 -17.36 -27.99
C GLY A 115 -5.24 -18.16 -27.11
N ALA A 116 -5.28 -17.89 -25.82
CA ALA A 116 -6.05 -18.62 -24.83
C ALA A 116 -7.25 -17.80 -24.32
N ARG A 117 -8.37 -18.47 -24.09
CA ARG A 117 -9.51 -17.85 -23.39
C ARG A 117 -9.42 -18.18 -21.91
N ALA A 118 -9.03 -17.22 -21.10
CA ALA A 118 -9.03 -17.40 -19.65
C ALA A 118 -10.48 -17.52 -19.14
N ALA A 119 -10.75 -18.51 -18.30
CA ALA A 119 -12.05 -18.73 -17.67
C ALA A 119 -11.97 -18.61 -16.13
N GLY A 120 -10.77 -18.57 -15.57
CA GLY A 120 -10.51 -18.53 -14.14
C GLY A 120 -9.78 -17.29 -13.68
N TYR A 121 -10.12 -16.83 -12.47
CA TYR A 121 -9.49 -15.72 -11.78
C TYR A 121 -8.77 -16.19 -10.52
N VAL A 122 -7.55 -15.72 -10.31
CA VAL A 122 -6.79 -15.96 -9.07
C VAL A 122 -6.64 -14.65 -8.34
N PRO A 123 -7.42 -14.41 -7.28
CA PRO A 123 -7.30 -13.20 -6.49
C PRO A 123 -5.97 -13.21 -5.72
N PRO A 124 -5.20 -12.12 -5.77
CA PRO A 124 -3.96 -12.01 -5.01
C PRO A 124 -4.22 -12.24 -3.52
N PHE A 125 -3.38 -13.05 -2.86
CA PHE A 125 -3.53 -13.43 -1.44
C PHE A 125 -4.95 -13.91 -1.11
N SER A 126 -5.63 -14.52 -2.07
CA SER A 126 -7.03 -14.94 -1.93
C SER A 126 -7.97 -13.83 -1.46
N ASN A 127 -7.67 -12.56 -1.78
CA ASN A 127 -8.55 -11.44 -1.46
C ASN A 127 -9.86 -11.57 -2.22
N TRP A 128 -10.90 -11.97 -1.53
CA TRP A 128 -12.23 -12.15 -2.08
C TRP A 128 -13.22 -11.18 -1.48
N GLU A 129 -14.07 -10.61 -2.31
CA GLU A 129 -15.31 -9.95 -1.90
C GLU A 129 -16.46 -10.38 -2.82
N PRO A 130 -17.63 -10.71 -2.27
CA PRO A 130 -18.76 -11.18 -3.06
C PRO A 130 -19.16 -10.24 -4.20
N LEU A 131 -19.05 -8.92 -3.99
CA LEU A 131 -19.32 -7.89 -5.00
C LEU A 131 -18.49 -8.03 -6.29
N CYS A 132 -17.35 -8.74 -6.25
CA CYS A 132 -16.52 -8.94 -7.42
C CYS A 132 -17.09 -9.97 -8.40
N ALA A 133 -18.01 -10.83 -7.95
CA ALA A 133 -18.54 -11.94 -8.74
C ALA A 133 -19.17 -11.48 -10.08
N GLU A 134 -20.01 -10.44 -10.02
CA GLU A 134 -20.68 -9.90 -11.22
C GLU A 134 -19.66 -9.37 -12.24
N SER A 135 -18.73 -8.51 -11.81
CA SER A 135 -17.71 -7.92 -12.69
C SER A 135 -16.81 -8.99 -13.33
N LEU A 136 -16.45 -10.04 -12.58
CA LEU A 136 -15.64 -11.15 -13.11
C LEU A 136 -16.42 -11.95 -14.15
N ARG A 137 -17.69 -12.24 -13.89
CA ARG A 137 -18.56 -12.95 -14.86
C ARG A 137 -18.75 -12.19 -16.16
N GLU A 138 -18.95 -10.87 -16.10
CA GLU A 138 -19.06 -10.02 -17.29
C GLU A 138 -17.79 -10.05 -18.16
N LEU A 139 -16.62 -10.33 -17.56
CA LEU A 139 -15.37 -10.55 -18.28
C LEU A 139 -15.18 -11.99 -18.78
N GLY A 140 -16.21 -12.86 -18.62
CA GLY A 140 -16.17 -14.26 -19.05
C GLY A 140 -15.40 -15.18 -18.09
N LEU A 141 -15.14 -14.73 -16.86
CA LEU A 141 -14.49 -15.53 -15.84
C LEU A 141 -15.56 -16.25 -15.01
N HIS A 142 -15.48 -17.58 -14.94
CA HIS A 142 -16.53 -18.42 -14.36
C HIS A 142 -16.14 -19.07 -13.04
N TYR A 143 -14.84 -19.10 -12.72
CA TYR A 143 -14.34 -19.67 -11.48
C TYR A 143 -13.21 -18.83 -10.87
N VAL A 144 -13.07 -18.99 -9.55
CA VAL A 144 -12.00 -18.37 -8.76
C VAL A 144 -11.25 -19.44 -7.97
N VAL A 145 -9.93 -19.23 -7.79
CA VAL A 145 -9.08 -20.09 -6.99
C VAL A 145 -8.72 -19.34 -5.71
N VAL A 146 -9.21 -19.81 -4.57
CA VAL A 146 -9.05 -19.16 -3.27
C VAL A 146 -8.48 -20.12 -2.23
N SER A 147 -7.82 -19.58 -1.20
CA SER A 147 -7.29 -20.40 -0.12
C SER A 147 -8.40 -21.21 0.57
N SER A 148 -8.14 -22.49 0.81
CA SER A 148 -9.03 -23.36 1.59
C SER A 148 -9.26 -22.85 3.01
N GLY A 149 -8.29 -22.08 3.55
CA GLY A 149 -8.40 -21.42 4.85
C GLY A 149 -9.58 -20.45 4.97
N LEU A 150 -10.09 -19.92 3.87
CA LEU A 150 -11.24 -19.01 3.84
C LEU A 150 -12.59 -19.71 3.96
N LEU A 151 -12.63 -21.02 3.74
CA LEU A 151 -13.86 -21.80 3.86
C LEU A 151 -14.16 -22.18 5.32
N PRO A 152 -15.44 -22.41 5.67
CA PRO A 152 -15.80 -22.97 6.96
C PRO A 152 -15.06 -24.29 7.25
N PRO A 153 -14.75 -24.61 8.52
CA PRO A 153 -13.96 -25.78 8.86
C PRO A 153 -14.45 -27.09 8.25
N GLY A 154 -15.77 -27.33 8.20
CA GLY A 154 -16.37 -28.52 7.59
C GLY A 154 -16.23 -28.63 6.07
N CYS A 155 -15.87 -27.53 5.38
CA CYS A 155 -15.66 -27.49 3.94
C CYS A 155 -14.18 -27.60 3.55
N ARG A 156 -13.26 -27.25 4.46
CA ARG A 156 -11.82 -27.16 4.17
C ARG A 156 -11.17 -28.49 3.79
N THR A 157 -11.67 -29.58 4.34
CA THR A 157 -11.13 -30.94 4.14
C THR A 157 -11.78 -31.68 2.98
N ARG A 158 -12.81 -31.09 2.33
CA ARG A 158 -13.50 -31.73 1.21
C ARG A 158 -12.71 -31.55 -0.08
N CYS A 159 -12.46 -32.65 -0.77
CA CYS A 159 -11.72 -32.67 -2.04
C CYS A 159 -12.68 -32.44 -3.23
N GLY A 160 -12.64 -31.22 -3.79
CA GLY A 160 -13.52 -30.84 -4.90
C GLY A 160 -13.65 -29.32 -5.01
N TYR A 161 -14.74 -28.87 -5.62
CA TYR A 161 -15.04 -27.45 -5.76
C TYR A 161 -16.45 -27.12 -5.26
N TRP A 162 -16.66 -25.85 -4.91
CA TRP A 162 -17.95 -25.32 -4.44
C TRP A 162 -18.50 -24.30 -5.45
N THR A 163 -19.75 -23.94 -5.27
CA THR A 163 -20.34 -22.79 -5.96
C THR A 163 -20.68 -21.73 -4.93
N THR A 164 -20.34 -20.46 -5.19
CA THR A 164 -20.81 -19.31 -4.42
C THR A 164 -21.74 -18.48 -5.28
N GLU A 165 -22.54 -17.66 -4.63
CA GLU A 165 -23.47 -16.78 -5.33
C GLU A 165 -23.55 -15.43 -4.58
N HIS A 166 -23.68 -14.34 -5.29
CA HIS A 166 -23.96 -13.03 -4.74
C HIS A 166 -24.89 -12.26 -5.69
N MET A 167 -26.08 -11.90 -5.21
CA MET A 167 -27.07 -11.10 -5.97
C MET A 167 -27.35 -11.65 -7.38
N GLY A 168 -27.48 -12.97 -7.51
CA GLY A 168 -27.71 -13.67 -8.79
C GLY A 168 -26.45 -14.01 -9.59
N ALA A 169 -25.29 -13.47 -9.24
CA ALA A 169 -24.02 -13.79 -9.87
C ALA A 169 -23.37 -15.01 -9.20
N SER A 170 -23.44 -16.18 -9.85
CA SER A 170 -22.80 -17.39 -9.35
C SER A 170 -21.37 -17.55 -9.87
N MET A 171 -20.46 -17.99 -9.00
CA MET A 171 -19.07 -18.31 -9.31
C MET A 171 -18.68 -19.68 -8.76
N VAL A 172 -17.86 -20.41 -9.50
CA VAL A 172 -17.26 -21.65 -8.98
C VAL A 172 -16.06 -21.27 -8.11
N LEU A 173 -15.93 -21.95 -6.96
CA LEU A 173 -14.84 -21.82 -6.02
C LEU A 173 -13.96 -23.06 -6.03
N PHE A 174 -12.70 -22.93 -6.41
CA PHE A 174 -11.68 -23.95 -6.19
C PHE A 174 -10.88 -23.63 -4.92
N PRO A 175 -11.12 -24.34 -3.81
CA PRO A 175 -10.29 -24.22 -2.61
C PRO A 175 -8.89 -24.72 -2.90
N THR A 176 -7.88 -23.95 -2.54
CA THR A 176 -6.48 -24.30 -2.79
C THR A 176 -5.62 -24.29 -1.53
N HIS A 177 -4.64 -25.15 -1.50
CA HIS A 177 -3.52 -25.08 -0.57
C HIS A 177 -2.44 -24.19 -1.19
N VAL A 178 -2.15 -23.06 -0.57
CA VAL A 178 -1.12 -22.13 -1.02
C VAL A 178 0.23 -22.58 -0.46
N LEU A 179 1.15 -22.90 -1.35
CA LEU A 179 2.51 -23.28 -0.98
C LEU A 179 3.51 -22.18 -1.34
N HIS A 180 4.30 -21.81 -0.34
CA HIS A 180 5.48 -20.98 -0.47
C HIS A 180 6.72 -21.83 -0.29
N LEU A 181 7.90 -21.29 -0.64
CA LEU A 181 9.18 -21.96 -0.43
C LEU A 181 9.33 -22.52 0.99
N TYR A 182 8.89 -21.78 2.01
CA TYR A 182 9.07 -22.17 3.42
C TYR A 182 8.12 -23.25 3.92
N ASN A 183 7.03 -23.53 3.22
CA ASN A 183 6.04 -24.56 3.59
C ASN A 183 5.83 -25.61 2.50
N ALA A 184 6.69 -25.64 1.47
CA ALA A 184 6.62 -26.64 0.43
C ALA A 184 6.98 -28.03 0.99
N PRO A 185 6.16 -29.06 0.74
CA PRO A 185 6.40 -30.39 1.30
C PRO A 185 7.62 -31.04 0.65
N ALA A 186 8.42 -31.76 1.42
CA ALA A 186 9.56 -32.51 0.90
C ALA A 186 9.14 -33.59 -0.13
N SER A 187 7.93 -34.13 -0.01
CA SER A 187 7.34 -35.12 -0.95
C SER A 187 5.92 -34.74 -1.30
N VAL A 188 5.68 -34.38 -2.56
CA VAL A 188 4.33 -34.08 -3.09
C VAL A 188 3.41 -35.31 -3.00
N SER A 189 3.93 -36.51 -3.29
CA SER A 189 3.11 -37.72 -3.21
C SER A 189 2.62 -38.05 -1.80
N SER A 190 3.49 -37.91 -0.79
CA SER A 190 3.11 -38.11 0.61
C SER A 190 2.14 -37.04 1.10
N TRP A 191 2.34 -35.78 0.66
CA TRP A 191 1.45 -34.69 0.96
C TRP A 191 0.06 -34.94 0.37
N LEU A 192 -0.05 -35.31 -0.91
CA LEU A 192 -1.34 -35.65 -1.55
C LEU A 192 -2.03 -36.80 -0.86
N GLN A 193 -1.30 -37.84 -0.47
CA GLN A 193 -1.89 -38.95 0.29
C GLN A 193 -2.51 -38.49 1.61
N ASN A 194 -1.86 -37.56 2.31
CA ASN A 194 -2.37 -36.98 3.54
C ASN A 194 -3.61 -36.10 3.27
N GLU A 195 -3.57 -35.24 2.24
CA GLU A 195 -4.72 -34.36 1.93
C GLU A 195 -5.96 -35.16 1.49
N PHE A 196 -5.80 -36.16 0.63
CA PHE A 196 -6.90 -37.06 0.27
C PHE A 196 -7.39 -37.90 1.46
N GLY A 197 -6.52 -38.21 2.42
CA GLY A 197 -6.87 -38.93 3.64
C GLY A 197 -7.74 -38.13 4.62
N LYS A 198 -7.69 -36.81 4.54
CA LYS A 198 -8.52 -35.90 5.35
C LYS A 198 -9.96 -35.76 4.84
N ASP A 199 -10.23 -36.19 3.61
CA ASP A 199 -11.56 -36.03 3.00
C ASP A 199 -12.59 -36.93 3.68
N THR A 200 -13.57 -36.33 4.32
CA THR A 200 -14.70 -36.98 5.01
C THR A 200 -15.88 -37.27 4.07
N GLY A 201 -15.73 -37.08 2.75
CA GLY A 201 -16.78 -37.32 1.77
C GLY A 201 -17.02 -38.80 1.46
N ASN A 202 -18.24 -39.14 1.05
CA ASN A 202 -18.58 -40.48 0.60
C ASN A 202 -17.82 -40.84 -0.67
N GLY A 203 -17.17 -41.99 -0.71
CA GLY A 203 -16.14 -42.43 -1.65
C GLY A 203 -16.49 -42.62 -3.15
N GLU A 204 -17.68 -42.22 -3.59
CA GLU A 204 -18.17 -42.48 -4.97
C GLU A 204 -17.87 -41.35 -5.97
N ARG A 205 -17.25 -40.23 -5.54
CA ARG A 205 -17.00 -39.07 -6.38
C ARG A 205 -15.50 -38.92 -6.72
N ALA A 206 -15.23 -38.35 -7.89
CA ALA A 206 -13.90 -37.87 -8.22
C ALA A 206 -13.45 -36.83 -7.18
N ARG A 207 -12.23 -37.00 -6.68
CA ARG A 207 -11.65 -36.15 -5.63
C ARG A 207 -10.60 -35.23 -6.21
N LEU A 208 -10.74 -33.92 -6.00
CA LEU A 208 -9.79 -32.91 -6.45
C LEU A 208 -9.12 -32.23 -5.27
N VAL A 209 -7.81 -32.24 -5.28
CA VAL A 209 -6.97 -31.34 -4.46
C VAL A 209 -6.40 -30.27 -5.37
N THR A 210 -6.45 -29.01 -4.95
CA THR A 210 -5.84 -27.89 -5.67
C THR A 210 -4.59 -27.42 -4.94
N LEU A 211 -3.49 -27.30 -5.67
CA LEU A 211 -2.22 -26.83 -5.19
C LEU A 211 -1.85 -25.54 -5.92
N ASN A 212 -1.70 -24.42 -5.21
CA ASN A 212 -1.20 -23.16 -5.75
C ASN A 212 0.25 -22.96 -5.27
N TYR A 213 1.19 -23.11 -6.19
CA TYR A 213 2.61 -22.92 -5.93
C TYR A 213 3.05 -21.53 -6.32
N LEU A 214 3.43 -20.74 -5.31
CA LEU A 214 3.93 -19.38 -5.50
C LEU A 214 5.40 -19.42 -5.90
N LEU A 215 5.70 -19.01 -7.15
CA LEU A 215 7.04 -19.01 -7.71
C LEU A 215 7.58 -17.57 -7.79
N PRO A 216 8.62 -17.21 -6.99
CA PRO A 216 9.17 -15.86 -7.05
C PRO A 216 9.87 -15.61 -8.39
N LEU A 217 9.43 -14.60 -9.17
CA LEU A 217 10.08 -14.19 -10.42
C LEU A 217 11.55 -13.79 -10.22
N ALA A 218 11.92 -13.32 -9.01
CA ALA A 218 13.30 -12.98 -8.66
C ALA A 218 14.20 -14.19 -8.42
N ALA A 219 13.65 -15.40 -8.22
CA ALA A 219 14.41 -16.58 -7.87
C ALA A 219 15.37 -16.99 -9.01
N ALA A 220 16.58 -17.41 -8.68
CA ALA A 220 17.55 -17.93 -9.66
C ALA A 220 17.11 -19.30 -10.19
N ALA A 221 17.52 -19.66 -11.41
CA ALA A 221 17.10 -20.91 -12.07
C ALA A 221 17.50 -22.18 -11.31
N ASP A 222 18.63 -22.15 -10.61
CA ASP A 222 19.18 -23.22 -9.77
C ASP A 222 18.73 -23.13 -8.30
N SER A 223 17.87 -22.16 -7.97
CA SER A 223 17.38 -21.96 -6.61
C SER A 223 16.38 -23.03 -6.18
N GLU A 224 16.13 -23.11 -4.88
CA GLU A 224 15.24 -24.09 -4.28
C GLU A 224 13.81 -24.06 -4.86
N PRO A 225 13.17 -22.90 -5.15
CA PRO A 225 11.86 -22.88 -5.77
C PRO A 225 11.78 -23.65 -7.08
N TYR A 226 12.75 -23.47 -7.97
CA TYR A 226 12.78 -24.19 -9.24
C TYR A 226 13.14 -25.66 -9.09
N ARG A 227 14.06 -26.00 -8.14
CA ARG A 227 14.39 -27.40 -7.81
C ARG A 227 13.16 -28.13 -7.27
N TRP A 228 12.40 -27.51 -6.38
CA TRP A 228 11.17 -28.09 -5.86
C TRP A 228 10.14 -28.32 -6.97
N LEU A 229 9.89 -27.34 -7.83
CA LEU A 229 8.95 -27.45 -8.94
C LEU A 229 9.30 -28.61 -9.89
N ASN A 230 10.58 -28.74 -10.23
CA ASN A 230 11.09 -29.86 -11.03
C ASN A 230 10.95 -31.22 -10.33
N SER A 231 11.17 -31.26 -9.03
CA SER A 231 11.02 -32.49 -8.23
C SER A 231 9.57 -32.91 -8.13
N ALA A 232 8.66 -31.95 -7.90
CA ALA A 232 7.21 -32.17 -7.86
C ALA A 232 6.70 -32.72 -9.20
N ALA A 233 7.06 -32.09 -10.33
CA ALA A 233 6.66 -32.54 -11.66
C ALA A 233 7.14 -33.97 -11.97
N ARG A 234 8.39 -34.30 -11.61
CA ARG A 234 8.94 -35.69 -11.75
C ARG A 234 8.19 -36.71 -10.89
N ALA A 235 7.87 -36.33 -9.65
CA ALA A 235 7.13 -37.21 -8.75
C ALA A 235 5.70 -37.47 -9.27
N LEU A 236 5.01 -36.45 -9.75
CA LEU A 236 3.70 -36.55 -10.36
C LEU A 236 3.71 -37.36 -11.65
N GLY A 237 4.73 -37.16 -12.50
CA GLY A 237 4.92 -37.96 -13.72
C GLY A 237 5.09 -39.47 -13.44
N ARG A 238 5.71 -39.84 -12.31
CA ARG A 238 5.84 -41.26 -11.88
C ARG A 238 4.57 -41.80 -11.22
N ALA A 239 3.75 -40.94 -10.61
CA ALA A 239 2.58 -41.31 -9.85
C ALA A 239 1.26 -41.20 -10.63
N GLN A 240 1.29 -41.10 -11.96
CA GLN A 240 0.11 -40.89 -12.83
C GLN A 240 -0.98 -41.96 -12.67
N SER A 241 -0.62 -43.19 -12.32
CA SER A 241 -1.60 -44.26 -12.02
C SER A 241 -2.39 -44.01 -10.73
N LYS A 242 -1.86 -43.20 -9.80
CA LYS A 242 -2.47 -42.91 -8.51
C LYS A 242 -3.07 -41.49 -8.47
N TYR A 243 -2.39 -40.51 -9.03
CA TYR A 243 -2.80 -39.10 -9.05
C TYR A 243 -2.69 -38.55 -10.48
N ARG A 244 -3.80 -38.04 -11.00
CA ARG A 244 -3.83 -37.44 -12.34
C ARG A 244 -3.84 -35.92 -12.21
N THR A 245 -2.90 -35.24 -12.86
CA THR A 245 -2.98 -33.78 -12.99
C THR A 245 -4.07 -33.40 -13.97
N VAL A 246 -4.81 -32.32 -13.70
CA VAL A 246 -5.99 -31.89 -14.45
C VAL A 246 -6.03 -30.37 -14.60
N LEU A 247 -6.60 -29.90 -15.69
CA LEU A 247 -6.96 -28.49 -15.85
C LEU A 247 -8.25 -28.18 -15.10
N PHE A 248 -8.42 -26.96 -14.61
CA PHE A 248 -9.66 -26.57 -13.92
C PHE A 248 -10.88 -26.73 -14.83
N SER A 249 -10.78 -26.27 -16.07
CA SER A 249 -11.86 -26.40 -17.06
C SER A 249 -12.22 -27.86 -17.36
N GLU A 250 -11.22 -28.75 -17.47
CA GLU A 250 -11.41 -30.18 -17.67
C GLU A 250 -12.17 -30.81 -16.47
N PHE A 251 -11.77 -30.50 -15.25
CA PHE A 251 -12.43 -31.03 -14.06
C PHE A 251 -13.88 -30.55 -13.92
N LEU A 252 -14.13 -29.26 -14.25
CA LEU A 252 -15.48 -28.67 -14.22
C LEU A 252 -16.45 -29.32 -15.19
N SER A 253 -16.00 -29.70 -16.39
CA SER A 253 -16.87 -30.31 -17.39
C SER A 253 -17.38 -31.68 -16.99
N ASP A 254 -16.57 -32.42 -16.20
CA ASP A 254 -16.80 -33.84 -15.95
C ASP A 254 -17.35 -34.15 -14.56
N ASN A 255 -17.29 -33.16 -13.63
CA ASN A 255 -17.58 -33.40 -12.23
C ASN A 255 -18.57 -32.38 -11.64
N PRO A 256 -19.52 -32.80 -10.78
CA PRO A 256 -20.46 -31.90 -10.13
C PRO A 256 -19.81 -31.13 -8.99
N SER A 257 -20.39 -29.96 -8.65
CA SER A 257 -20.06 -29.19 -7.44
C SER A 257 -20.36 -29.99 -6.16
N LEU A 258 -19.59 -29.72 -5.12
CA LEU A 258 -19.86 -30.21 -3.76
C LEU A 258 -21.11 -29.56 -3.14
N GLY A 259 -21.58 -28.45 -3.70
CA GLY A 259 -22.76 -27.72 -3.27
C GLY A 259 -22.52 -26.21 -3.24
N LEU A 260 -23.48 -25.50 -2.65
CA LEU A 260 -23.42 -24.05 -2.49
C LEU A 260 -22.68 -23.72 -1.19
N GLN A 261 -21.74 -22.76 -1.28
CA GLN A 261 -21.03 -22.22 -0.14
C GLN A 261 -20.84 -20.72 -0.28
N TYR A 262 -21.52 -19.95 0.54
CA TYR A 262 -21.30 -18.50 0.54
C TYR A 262 -19.93 -18.16 1.11
N LEU A 263 -19.13 -17.46 0.34
CA LEU A 263 -17.81 -16.98 0.75
C LEU A 263 -17.92 -15.49 1.08
N THR A 264 -17.73 -15.16 2.34
CA THR A 264 -17.72 -13.75 2.81
C THR A 264 -16.46 -13.03 2.35
N ALA A 265 -16.45 -11.69 2.50
CA ALA A 265 -15.26 -10.90 2.30
C ALA A 265 -14.10 -11.43 3.15
N SER A 266 -12.96 -11.70 2.54
CA SER A 266 -11.86 -12.41 3.19
C SER A 266 -10.50 -12.11 2.55
N LEU A 267 -9.45 -12.36 3.32
CA LEU A 267 -8.06 -12.24 2.90
C LEU A 267 -7.24 -13.34 3.59
N ASP A 268 -6.54 -14.15 2.83
CA ASP A 268 -5.58 -15.09 3.39
C ASP A 268 -4.20 -14.44 3.47
N VAL A 269 -3.92 -13.81 4.59
CA VAL A 269 -2.56 -13.45 4.97
C VAL A 269 -2.12 -14.50 5.96
N ASN A 270 -1.39 -15.49 5.51
CA ASN A 270 -0.88 -16.62 6.31
C ASN A 270 0.12 -16.11 7.35
N ARG A 271 -0.38 -15.38 8.36
CA ARG A 271 0.37 -14.87 9.51
C ARG A 271 -0.38 -15.30 10.75
N GLU A 272 0.25 -16.17 11.51
CA GLU A 272 -0.20 -16.53 12.83
C GLU A 272 -0.56 -15.26 13.63
N GLY A 273 -1.80 -15.14 14.07
CA GLY A 273 -2.28 -14.04 14.91
C GLY A 273 -2.84 -12.80 14.21
N ALA A 274 -2.87 -12.73 12.89
CA ALA A 274 -3.58 -11.66 12.20
C ALA A 274 -5.06 -12.04 12.02
N ASP A 275 -5.88 -11.69 12.97
CA ASP A 275 -7.34 -11.75 12.88
C ASP A 275 -7.85 -10.61 11.97
N LEU A 276 -7.35 -10.62 10.72
CA LEU A 276 -7.73 -9.66 9.71
C LEU A 276 -9.06 -10.10 9.11
N HIS A 277 -10.15 -9.78 9.80
CA HIS A 277 -11.50 -9.87 9.26
C HIS A 277 -11.66 -8.96 8.03
N GLY A 278 -11.03 -9.38 6.93
CA GLY A 278 -11.00 -8.67 5.67
C GLY A 278 -9.96 -7.52 5.60
N PHE A 279 -9.45 -7.27 4.40
CA PHE A 279 -8.47 -6.24 4.14
C PHE A 279 -8.95 -4.82 4.48
N ARG A 280 -10.26 -4.58 4.44
CA ARG A 280 -10.84 -3.27 4.79
C ARG A 280 -10.56 -2.89 6.23
N ASN A 281 -10.69 -3.82 7.19
CA ASN A 281 -10.38 -3.54 8.60
C ASN A 281 -8.91 -3.19 8.77
N TRP A 282 -8.00 -3.93 8.12
CA TRP A 282 -6.60 -3.62 8.13
C TRP A 282 -6.30 -2.22 7.53
N LEU A 283 -6.93 -1.87 6.40
CA LEU A 283 -6.80 -0.56 5.76
C LEU A 283 -7.22 0.59 6.70
N PHE A 284 -8.33 0.41 7.43
CA PHE A 284 -8.83 1.42 8.38
C PHE A 284 -8.01 1.48 9.67
N SER A 285 -7.34 0.41 10.06
CA SER A 285 -6.48 0.39 11.24
C SER A 285 -5.06 0.93 10.98
N HIS A 286 -4.67 1.15 9.71
CA HIS A 286 -3.35 1.64 9.32
C HIS A 286 -3.45 3.00 8.62
N ASP A 287 -3.37 4.08 9.38
CA ASP A 287 -3.60 5.46 8.91
C ASP A 287 -2.88 5.79 7.61
N GLN A 288 -1.58 5.47 7.48
CA GLN A 288 -0.80 5.81 6.28
C GLN A 288 -1.26 5.08 5.03
N ILE A 289 -1.66 3.84 5.17
CA ILE A 289 -2.20 3.05 4.05
C ILE A 289 -3.60 3.56 3.71
N GLY A 290 -4.40 3.88 4.72
CA GLY A 290 -5.69 4.52 4.55
C GLY A 290 -5.58 5.85 3.82
N LEU A 291 -4.59 6.70 4.14
CA LEU A 291 -4.33 7.96 3.45
C LEU A 291 -3.92 7.73 1.99
N LEU A 292 -2.99 6.80 1.73
CA LEU A 292 -2.58 6.44 0.37
C LEU A 292 -3.76 5.94 -0.46
N HIS A 293 -4.61 5.09 0.12
CA HIS A 293 -5.81 4.58 -0.54
C HIS A 293 -6.79 5.71 -0.89
N ARG A 294 -7.08 6.62 0.04
CA ARG A 294 -7.97 7.77 -0.21
C ARG A 294 -7.41 8.70 -1.29
N ARG A 295 -6.09 8.88 -1.29
CA ARG A 295 -5.40 9.64 -2.34
C ARG A 295 -5.53 8.98 -3.71
N MET A 296 -5.42 7.65 -3.79
CA MET A 296 -5.70 6.89 -5.01
C MET A 296 -7.14 7.10 -5.48
N LEU A 297 -8.12 7.03 -4.57
CA LEU A 297 -9.52 7.26 -4.91
C LEU A 297 -9.77 8.69 -5.41
N GLU A 298 -9.13 9.72 -4.84
CA GLU A 298 -9.22 11.11 -5.34
C GLU A 298 -8.74 11.21 -6.79
N VAL A 299 -7.62 10.56 -7.11
CA VAL A 299 -7.12 10.51 -8.50
C VAL A 299 -8.08 9.75 -9.42
N CYS A 300 -8.71 8.68 -8.96
CA CYS A 300 -9.73 7.95 -9.71
C CYS A 300 -10.95 8.82 -10.01
N ASP A 301 -11.43 9.58 -9.02
CA ASP A 301 -12.57 10.50 -9.20
C ASP A 301 -12.26 11.57 -10.26
N GLY A 302 -11.02 12.07 -10.27
CA GLY A 302 -10.57 13.03 -11.29
C GLY A 302 -10.39 12.43 -12.69
N LEU A 303 -10.14 11.13 -12.79
CA LEU A 303 -9.98 10.40 -14.06
C LEU A 303 -11.32 9.95 -14.65
N GLU A 304 -12.28 9.61 -13.83
CA GLU A 304 -13.54 9.01 -14.28
C GLU A 304 -14.28 9.83 -15.35
N PRO A 305 -14.37 11.18 -15.24
CA PRO A 305 -14.99 12.02 -16.29
C PRO A 305 -14.23 12.01 -17.63
N LEU A 306 -13.01 11.51 -17.67
CA LEU A 306 -12.16 11.49 -18.86
C LEU A 306 -12.27 10.17 -19.64
N LYS A 307 -13.11 9.23 -19.21
CA LYS A 307 -13.38 7.98 -19.91
C LYS A 307 -13.74 8.25 -21.38
N GLY A 308 -13.13 7.47 -22.28
CA GLY A 308 -13.32 7.62 -23.74
C GLY A 308 -12.45 8.70 -24.40
N GLN A 309 -11.75 9.56 -23.65
CA GLN A 309 -10.86 10.55 -24.24
C GLN A 309 -9.54 9.91 -24.70
N ARG A 310 -8.94 10.52 -25.76
CA ARG A 310 -7.65 10.07 -26.27
C ARG A 310 -6.57 10.08 -25.18
N GLY A 311 -5.87 8.96 -25.00
CA GLY A 311 -4.81 8.80 -24.01
C GLY A 311 -5.28 8.35 -22.64
N PHE A 312 -6.60 8.26 -22.38
CA PHE A 312 -7.15 7.78 -21.11
C PHE A 312 -6.60 6.39 -20.73
N GLY A 313 -6.62 5.42 -21.65
CA GLY A 313 -6.13 4.06 -21.38
C GLY A 313 -4.65 4.01 -20.94
N LYS A 314 -3.79 4.90 -21.48
CA LYS A 314 -2.39 4.99 -21.06
C LYS A 314 -2.27 5.45 -19.60
N VAL A 315 -3.04 6.45 -19.20
CA VAL A 315 -3.03 6.98 -17.83
C VAL A 315 -3.60 5.97 -16.85
N VAL A 316 -4.67 5.27 -17.23
CA VAL A 316 -5.26 4.18 -16.44
C VAL A 316 -4.28 3.04 -16.23
N ARG A 317 -3.51 2.65 -17.25
CA ARG A 317 -2.47 1.62 -17.13
C ARG A 317 -1.35 2.03 -16.15
N GLU A 318 -0.98 3.31 -16.08
CA GLU A 318 -0.07 3.81 -15.06
C GLU A 318 -0.66 3.67 -13.64
N LEU A 319 -1.96 3.90 -13.49
CA LEU A 319 -2.66 3.76 -12.21
C LEU A 319 -2.75 2.29 -11.74
N PHE A 320 -2.80 1.30 -12.64
CA PHE A 320 -2.77 -0.12 -12.27
C PHE A 320 -1.58 -0.46 -11.37
N SER A 321 -0.44 0.16 -11.61
CA SER A 321 0.75 -0.08 -10.80
C SER A 321 0.62 0.40 -9.34
N VAL A 322 -0.29 1.34 -9.06
CA VAL A 322 -0.61 1.77 -7.68
C VAL A 322 -1.64 0.83 -7.04
N GLN A 323 -2.48 0.17 -7.84
CA GLN A 323 -3.42 -0.84 -7.34
C GLN A 323 -2.77 -2.16 -6.91
N ASP A 324 -1.50 -2.37 -7.27
CA ASP A 324 -0.77 -3.60 -6.93
C ASP A 324 -0.81 -3.83 -5.42
N ILE A 325 -1.30 -5.02 -5.03
CA ILE A 325 -1.50 -5.42 -3.64
C ILE A 325 -0.23 -5.26 -2.80
N ASN A 326 0.95 -5.50 -3.40
CA ASN A 326 2.23 -5.40 -2.73
C ASN A 326 2.56 -3.98 -2.25
N ARG A 327 1.81 -2.95 -2.71
CA ARG A 327 1.93 -1.56 -2.27
C ARG A 327 1.20 -1.29 -0.95
N PHE A 328 0.25 -2.13 -0.63
CA PHE A 328 -0.62 -1.97 0.53
C PHE A 328 -0.32 -2.97 1.65
N LEU A 329 0.33 -4.10 1.34
CA LEU A 329 0.66 -5.09 2.36
C LEU A 329 1.87 -4.68 3.20
N PRO A 330 1.84 -4.96 4.50
CA PRO A 330 2.99 -4.73 5.36
C PRO A 330 4.11 -5.71 5.04
N ALA A 331 5.34 -5.25 5.19
CA ALA A 331 6.49 -6.14 5.16
C ALA A 331 6.43 -7.13 6.33
N PRO A 332 6.72 -8.42 6.11
CA PRO A 332 6.66 -9.46 7.14
C PRO A 332 7.45 -9.12 8.41
N GLU A 333 8.61 -8.52 8.23
CA GLU A 333 9.58 -8.22 9.28
C GLU A 333 9.22 -6.99 10.12
N SER A 334 8.45 -6.04 9.57
CA SER A 334 8.22 -4.76 10.24
C SER A 334 6.75 -4.48 10.60
N GLY A 335 5.80 -5.19 9.98
CA GLY A 335 4.39 -4.89 10.13
C GLY A 335 3.91 -3.60 9.43
N PHE A 336 4.79 -2.93 8.66
CA PHE A 336 4.49 -1.70 7.90
C PHE A 336 4.74 -1.91 6.42
N THR A 337 4.08 -1.09 5.59
CA THR A 337 4.54 -0.94 4.20
C THR A 337 5.88 -0.25 4.19
N HIS A 338 6.76 -0.67 3.30
CA HIS A 338 8.06 -0.02 3.15
C HIS A 338 7.87 1.46 2.79
N LEU A 339 8.67 2.33 3.41
CA LEU A 339 8.69 3.75 3.06
C LEU A 339 8.88 3.98 1.55
N ALA A 340 9.75 3.18 0.91
CA ALA A 340 10.01 3.25 -0.52
C ALA A 340 8.74 2.98 -1.36
N ASP A 341 7.88 2.05 -0.95
CA ASP A 341 6.64 1.72 -1.67
C ASP A 341 5.60 2.83 -1.49
N ARG A 342 5.43 3.37 -0.27
CA ARG A 342 4.56 4.53 -0.04
C ARG A 342 5.01 5.74 -0.86
N PHE A 343 6.31 6.06 -0.79
CA PHE A 343 6.90 7.17 -1.54
C PHE A 343 6.70 7.01 -3.06
N TRP A 344 6.98 5.81 -3.59
CA TRP A 344 6.76 5.52 -5.00
C TRP A 344 5.28 5.66 -5.41
N SER A 345 4.36 5.18 -4.59
CA SER A 345 2.91 5.25 -4.87
C SER A 345 2.42 6.70 -4.90
N TYR A 346 2.81 7.53 -3.94
CA TYR A 346 2.51 8.97 -3.98
C TYR A 346 3.10 9.65 -5.22
N ASN A 347 4.35 9.32 -5.59
CA ASN A 347 4.96 9.86 -6.81
C ASN A 347 4.10 9.58 -8.04
N ARG A 348 3.64 8.35 -8.20
CA ARG A 348 2.78 7.96 -9.32
C ARG A 348 1.45 8.68 -9.30
N LEU A 349 0.79 8.76 -8.15
CA LEU A 349 -0.49 9.46 -8.03
C LEU A 349 -0.35 10.94 -8.38
N ILE A 350 0.69 11.63 -7.89
CA ILE A 350 0.95 13.05 -8.20
C ILE A 350 1.32 13.23 -9.69
N GLU A 351 2.11 12.31 -10.29
CA GLU A 351 2.42 12.33 -11.72
C GLU A 351 1.15 12.18 -12.59
N ILE A 352 0.26 11.26 -12.22
CA ILE A 352 -1.01 11.04 -12.91
C ILE A 352 -1.89 12.27 -12.79
N GLU A 353 -2.03 12.81 -11.58
CA GLU A 353 -2.84 14.00 -11.33
C GLU A 353 -2.39 15.22 -12.13
N LYS A 354 -1.08 15.42 -12.31
CA LYS A 354 -0.57 16.50 -13.17
C LYS A 354 -1.02 16.40 -14.64
N LYS A 355 -1.44 15.22 -15.09
CA LYS A 355 -1.98 15.00 -16.44
C LYS A 355 -3.47 15.32 -16.53
N LEU A 356 -4.16 15.49 -15.38
CA LEU A 356 -5.58 15.84 -15.37
C LEU A 356 -5.80 17.28 -15.89
N PRO A 357 -6.80 17.52 -16.76
CA PRO A 357 -7.05 18.84 -17.33
C PRO A 357 -7.31 19.92 -16.29
N GLU A 358 -7.98 19.58 -15.18
CA GLU A 358 -8.24 20.51 -14.09
C GLU A 358 -6.94 20.99 -13.44
N THR A 359 -6.01 20.08 -13.20
CA THR A 359 -4.70 20.41 -12.61
C THR A 359 -3.85 21.22 -13.57
N ALA A 360 -3.86 20.89 -14.87
CA ALA A 360 -3.15 21.64 -15.90
C ALA A 360 -3.66 23.07 -16.08
N ARG A 361 -4.95 23.34 -15.83
CA ARG A 361 -5.57 24.66 -15.91
C ARG A 361 -5.36 25.54 -14.68
N GLN A 362 -4.79 24.99 -13.61
CA GLN A 362 -4.57 25.72 -12.35
C GLN A 362 -3.50 26.80 -12.51
N ARG A 363 -3.91 28.03 -12.90
CA ARG A 363 -3.02 29.20 -13.06
C ARG A 363 -2.90 30.07 -11.80
N GLY A 364 -3.47 29.65 -10.66
CA GLY A 364 -3.46 30.42 -9.42
C GLY A 364 -3.56 29.54 -8.18
N GLY A 365 -3.51 30.15 -7.01
CA GLY A 365 -3.78 29.45 -5.76
C GLY A 365 -5.22 28.95 -5.73
N GLN A 366 -5.41 27.72 -5.28
CA GLN A 366 -6.73 27.10 -5.07
C GLN A 366 -6.88 26.63 -3.64
N ILE A 367 -8.10 26.74 -3.13
CA ILE A 367 -8.47 26.17 -1.85
C ILE A 367 -9.81 25.46 -2.02
N ARG A 368 -9.87 24.22 -1.57
CA ARG A 368 -11.07 23.39 -1.60
C ARG A 368 -11.35 22.87 -0.20
N ILE A 369 -12.61 22.76 0.13
CA ILE A 369 -13.10 22.13 1.35
C ILE A 369 -13.80 20.85 0.90
N THR A 370 -13.23 19.70 1.26
CA THR A 370 -13.70 18.40 0.76
C THR A 370 -13.52 17.31 1.80
N ASP A 371 -14.37 16.30 1.78
CA ASP A 371 -14.17 15.08 2.58
C ASP A 371 -13.14 14.18 1.91
N HIS A 372 -11.86 14.61 1.93
CA HIS A 372 -10.76 13.82 1.37
C HIS A 372 -10.52 12.53 2.16
N LEU A 373 -10.72 12.57 3.48
CA LEU A 373 -10.52 11.42 4.35
C LEU A 373 -11.66 10.39 4.26
N ARG A 374 -12.76 10.74 3.57
CA ARG A 374 -13.96 9.89 3.40
C ARG A 374 -14.49 9.35 4.73
N ASN A 375 -14.46 10.20 5.74
CA ASN A 375 -14.93 9.89 7.10
C ASN A 375 -16.06 10.80 7.58
N GLY A 376 -16.62 11.61 6.66
CA GLY A 376 -17.65 12.61 6.95
C GLY A 376 -17.08 13.97 7.36
N ASP A 377 -15.78 14.07 7.67
CA ASP A 377 -15.14 15.33 8.04
C ASP A 377 -14.52 16.03 6.83
N LYS A 378 -14.58 17.34 6.82
CA LYS A 378 -14.00 18.13 5.73
C LYS A 378 -12.54 18.46 6.01
N SER A 379 -11.69 18.22 5.02
CA SER A 379 -10.31 18.67 4.98
C SER A 379 -10.18 19.96 4.18
N ILE A 380 -9.20 20.78 4.52
CA ILE A 380 -8.83 21.97 3.76
C ILE A 380 -7.69 21.57 2.82
N VAL A 381 -7.91 21.66 1.51
CA VAL A 381 -6.90 21.39 0.49
C VAL A 381 -6.47 22.70 -0.14
N MET A 382 -5.23 23.11 0.13
CA MET A 382 -4.62 24.31 -0.43
C MET A 382 -3.62 23.91 -1.51
N ALA A 383 -3.70 24.51 -2.69
CA ALA A 383 -2.79 24.19 -3.79
C ALA A 383 -2.38 25.42 -4.58
N ASN A 384 -1.16 25.37 -5.11
CA ASN A 384 -0.68 26.20 -6.19
C ASN A 384 0.04 25.32 -7.24
N ARG A 385 0.77 25.87 -8.19
CA ARG A 385 1.51 25.10 -9.20
C ARG A 385 2.64 24.24 -8.64
N ALA A 386 3.17 24.58 -7.48
CA ALA A 386 4.37 23.97 -6.93
C ALA A 386 4.10 23.09 -5.71
N VAL A 387 3.10 23.42 -4.89
CA VAL A 387 2.79 22.73 -3.65
C VAL A 387 1.28 22.48 -3.50
N ARG A 388 0.96 21.38 -2.80
CA ARG A 388 -0.38 21.09 -2.33
C ARG A 388 -0.31 20.59 -0.90
N ALA A 389 -1.11 21.18 -0.02
CA ALA A 389 -1.17 20.84 1.40
C ALA A 389 -2.60 20.40 1.77
N TYR A 390 -2.70 19.30 2.50
CA TYR A 390 -3.94 18.77 3.03
C TYR A 390 -3.95 18.94 4.54
N ILE A 391 -4.95 19.65 5.06
CA ILE A 391 -5.01 20.06 6.46
C ILE A 391 -6.26 19.45 7.10
N ASN A 392 -6.07 18.78 8.23
CA ASN A 392 -7.14 18.24 9.05
C ASN A 392 -7.47 19.20 10.21
N HIS A 393 -8.45 20.06 10.02
CA HIS A 393 -8.84 21.02 11.06
C HIS A 393 -9.55 20.36 12.26
N ARG A 394 -10.04 19.13 12.12
CA ARG A 394 -10.68 18.36 13.19
C ARG A 394 -9.67 17.65 14.09
N SER A 395 -8.41 17.58 13.71
CA SER A 395 -7.35 16.92 14.48
C SER A 395 -6.10 17.79 14.51
N GLY A 396 -6.03 18.68 15.49
CA GLY A 396 -4.90 19.56 15.72
C GLY A 396 -4.64 20.63 14.66
N GLY A 397 -5.48 20.76 13.62
CA GLY A 397 -5.18 21.59 12.47
C GLY A 397 -3.88 21.18 11.78
N ALA A 398 -3.53 19.89 11.83
CA ALA A 398 -2.29 19.35 11.32
C ALA A 398 -2.33 19.16 9.79
N VAL A 399 -1.17 19.24 9.15
CA VAL A 399 -0.96 18.94 7.74
C VAL A 399 -0.57 17.46 7.60
N TYR A 400 -1.42 16.66 6.96
CA TYR A 400 -1.18 15.22 6.84
C TYR A 400 -0.60 14.79 5.50
N GLU A 401 -0.64 15.66 4.48
CA GLU A 401 0.00 15.47 3.18
C GLU A 401 0.53 16.82 2.68
N LEU A 402 1.77 16.83 2.17
CA LEU A 402 2.38 18.00 1.56
C LEU A 402 3.14 17.58 0.30
N ASP A 403 2.52 17.86 -0.85
CA ASP A 403 3.07 17.52 -2.15
C ASP A 403 3.96 18.62 -2.70
N PHE A 404 5.11 18.22 -3.25
CA PHE A 404 5.98 19.06 -4.05
C PHE A 404 5.92 18.64 -5.51
N ALA A 405 5.23 19.42 -6.35
CA ALA A 405 5.00 19.13 -7.76
C ALA A 405 6.32 19.07 -8.58
N GLY A 406 7.36 19.80 -8.17
CA GLY A 406 8.66 19.83 -8.87
C GLY A 406 9.38 18.47 -8.91
N ARG A 407 9.02 17.54 -8.04
CA ARG A 407 9.54 16.17 -8.00
C ARG A 407 8.44 15.10 -7.92
N CYS A 408 7.19 15.52 -7.91
CA CYS A 408 6.01 14.65 -7.71
C CYS A 408 6.12 13.81 -6.43
N ILE A 409 6.39 14.44 -5.30
CA ILE A 409 6.60 13.75 -4.03
C ILE A 409 5.70 14.31 -2.93
N ASN A 410 5.14 13.42 -2.09
CA ASN A 410 4.63 13.77 -0.77
C ASN A 410 5.77 13.65 0.23
N ILE A 411 6.12 14.76 0.91
CA ILE A 411 7.23 14.78 1.86
C ILE A 411 6.83 14.35 3.28
N LEU A 412 5.53 14.11 3.55
CA LEU A 412 4.99 13.84 4.88
C LEU A 412 4.46 12.40 5.07
N ALA A 413 4.77 11.45 4.18
CA ALA A 413 4.28 10.07 4.28
C ALA A 413 4.96 9.24 5.40
N ALA A 414 5.31 9.87 6.53
CA ALA A 414 5.91 9.20 7.69
C ALA A 414 4.88 8.37 8.46
N SER A 415 5.29 7.22 8.99
CA SER A 415 4.45 6.33 9.78
C SER A 415 5.19 5.91 11.05
N GLU A 416 4.50 5.90 12.18
CA GLU A 416 5.04 5.39 13.43
C GLU A 416 4.52 3.99 13.73
N PRO A 417 5.39 3.05 14.17
CA PRO A 417 4.96 1.81 14.77
C PRO A 417 4.03 2.06 15.96
N GLY A 418 2.93 1.31 16.06
CA GLY A 418 2.14 1.28 17.29
C GLY A 418 3.02 0.85 18.48
N LEU A 419 2.84 1.52 19.63
CA LEU A 419 3.59 1.23 20.84
C LEU A 419 3.28 -0.21 21.32
N ARG A 420 4.33 -1.06 21.30
CA ARG A 420 4.43 -2.48 21.65
C ARG A 420 3.76 -3.44 20.66
N PRO A 421 4.55 -4.25 19.95
CA PRO A 421 4.01 -5.47 19.36
C PRO A 421 3.65 -6.41 20.51
N LEU A 422 2.35 -6.61 20.75
CA LEU A 422 1.92 -7.81 21.43
C LEU A 422 2.28 -8.98 20.51
N PRO A 423 2.83 -10.08 21.02
CA PRO A 423 3.01 -11.28 20.21
C PRO A 423 1.66 -11.57 19.54
N HIS A 424 1.66 -11.66 18.20
CA HIS A 424 0.51 -11.97 17.37
C HIS A 424 -0.53 -10.85 17.08
N VAL A 425 -0.29 -9.59 17.48
CA VAL A 425 -1.16 -8.46 17.10
C VAL A 425 -0.35 -7.43 16.31
N ILE A 426 -0.73 -7.21 15.04
CA ILE A 426 -0.23 -6.10 14.24
C ILE A 426 -0.89 -4.83 14.80
N MET A 427 -0.15 -4.07 15.58
CA MET A 427 -0.64 -2.79 16.09
C MET A 427 -0.73 -1.79 14.92
N PRO A 428 -1.86 -1.06 14.80
CA PRO A 428 -2.00 -0.05 13.76
C PRO A 428 -0.92 1.01 13.87
N GLY A 429 -0.20 1.23 12.77
CA GLY A 429 0.75 2.35 12.66
C GLY A 429 0.01 3.67 12.66
N ARG A 430 0.48 4.64 13.45
CA ARG A 430 -0.06 6.00 13.44
C ARG A 430 0.56 6.81 12.30
N SER A 431 -0.25 7.61 11.63
CA SER A 431 0.25 8.64 10.73
C SER A 431 0.95 9.72 11.53
N ARG A 432 2.20 10.03 11.15
CA ARG A 432 2.92 11.18 11.67
C ARG A 432 2.73 12.35 10.71
N MET A 433 2.10 13.41 11.21
CA MET A 433 1.73 14.61 10.46
C MET A 433 2.76 15.73 10.66
N ALA A 434 2.54 16.84 10.01
CA ALA A 434 3.29 18.08 10.27
C ALA A 434 2.40 19.11 10.95
N PHE A 435 3.04 20.00 11.70
CA PHE A 435 2.38 21.05 12.48
C PHE A 435 1.44 20.50 13.56
N VAL A 436 1.87 19.45 14.23
CA VAL A 436 1.24 18.93 15.44
C VAL A 436 1.79 19.74 16.62
N ASP A 437 0.91 20.40 17.36
CA ASP A 437 1.30 21.40 18.35
C ASP A 437 1.18 20.87 19.77
N HIS A 438 2.26 21.08 20.54
CA HIS A 438 2.44 20.62 21.89
C HIS A 438 2.70 21.79 22.86
N PHE A 439 2.20 21.65 24.05
CA PHE A 439 2.44 22.57 25.18
C PHE A 439 3.09 21.75 26.27
N LEU A 440 4.37 22.01 26.53
CA LEU A 440 5.21 21.24 27.44
C LEU A 440 5.57 22.09 28.67
N PRO A 441 5.91 21.47 29.81
CA PRO A 441 6.46 22.21 30.93
C PRO A 441 7.61 23.13 30.51
N ALA A 442 7.73 24.30 31.12
CA ALA A 442 8.72 25.31 30.75
C ALA A 442 10.17 24.81 30.87
N ASP A 443 10.40 23.87 31.77
CA ASP A 443 11.68 23.22 32.06
C ASP A 443 11.89 21.88 31.33
N THR A 444 11.02 21.52 30.38
CA THR A 444 11.14 20.25 29.63
C THR A 444 12.51 20.16 28.96
N PRO A 445 13.35 19.20 29.33
CA PRO A 445 14.66 19.02 28.71
C PRO A 445 14.47 18.60 27.24
N ILE A 446 15.28 19.17 26.36
CA ILE A 446 15.31 18.80 24.94
C ILE A 446 15.52 17.27 24.72
N ALA A 447 16.06 16.58 25.76
CA ALA A 447 16.33 15.15 25.73
C ALA A 447 15.06 14.28 25.72
N ASP A 448 13.97 14.75 26.29
CA ASP A 448 12.86 13.90 26.73
C ASP A 448 11.67 13.88 25.76
N PHE A 449 11.73 14.64 24.66
CA PHE A 449 10.69 14.65 23.64
C PHE A 449 10.68 13.37 22.77
N THR A 450 10.79 12.20 23.37
CA THR A 450 10.86 10.93 22.61
C THR A 450 9.80 9.90 22.98
N GLY A 451 8.73 10.33 23.67
CA GLY A 451 7.62 9.42 23.93
C GLY A 451 6.88 9.63 25.25
N ASP A 452 7.54 10.08 26.31
CA ASP A 452 6.96 10.21 27.66
C ASP A 452 6.96 11.67 28.17
N TYR A 453 6.71 12.64 27.30
CA TYR A 453 6.56 14.03 27.72
C TYR A 453 5.16 14.28 28.32
N LYS A 454 5.08 15.19 29.26
CA LYS A 454 3.83 15.65 29.86
C LYS A 454 3.20 16.71 28.95
N GLU A 455 2.14 16.35 28.23
CA GLU A 455 1.35 17.31 27.47
C GLU A 455 0.50 18.17 28.43
N LEU A 456 0.64 19.48 28.32
CA LEU A 456 -0.13 20.44 29.13
C LEU A 456 -1.35 20.97 28.39
N GLY A 457 -1.37 20.89 27.04
CA GLY A 457 -2.41 21.44 26.19
C GLY A 457 -3.40 20.41 25.66
N ASP A 458 -4.57 20.88 25.27
CA ASP A 458 -5.61 20.06 24.60
C ASP A 458 -5.62 20.25 23.08
N PHE A 459 -4.52 20.71 22.47
CA PHE A 459 -4.43 21.14 21.08
C PHE A 459 -4.03 20.03 20.11
N VAL A 460 -3.29 19.01 20.52
CA VAL A 460 -2.76 17.92 19.66
C VAL A 460 -3.84 17.27 18.80
N LYS A 461 -5.01 17.02 19.36
CA LYS A 461 -6.19 16.47 18.66
C LYS A 461 -7.37 17.44 18.68
N GLY A 462 -7.14 18.67 19.05
CA GLY A 462 -8.16 19.68 19.20
C GLY A 462 -8.83 20.02 17.86
N TRP A 463 -10.13 20.30 17.89
CA TRP A 463 -10.84 20.80 16.73
C TRP A 463 -10.62 22.29 16.59
N PHE A 464 -10.27 22.75 15.37
CA PHE A 464 -10.12 24.15 15.01
C PHE A 464 -11.26 24.60 14.09
N GLU A 465 -11.83 25.75 14.37
CA GLU A 465 -12.62 26.50 13.40
C GLU A 465 -11.70 27.01 12.29
N TYR A 466 -12.24 27.19 11.09
CA TYR A 466 -11.42 27.66 9.98
C TYR A 466 -12.08 28.79 9.18
N LYS A 467 -11.26 29.65 8.63
CA LYS A 467 -11.58 30.62 7.59
C LYS A 467 -10.59 30.47 6.44
N VAL A 468 -11.10 30.50 5.22
CA VAL A 468 -10.27 30.40 4.02
C VAL A 468 -10.35 31.67 3.20
N ASN A 469 -9.22 32.09 2.66
CA ASN A 469 -9.12 33.31 1.88
C ASN A 469 -8.34 33.03 0.58
N LYS A 470 -8.93 33.43 -0.55
CA LYS A 470 -8.31 33.32 -1.87
C LYS A 470 -8.08 34.72 -2.43
N LYS A 471 -6.82 35.01 -2.78
CA LYS A 471 -6.40 36.27 -3.43
C LYS A 471 -5.66 35.92 -4.74
N PRO A 472 -5.53 36.87 -5.67
CA PRO A 472 -4.72 36.68 -6.87
C PRO A 472 -3.26 36.27 -6.58
N THR A 473 -2.72 36.71 -5.44
CA THR A 473 -1.36 36.43 -4.97
C THR A 473 -1.18 35.08 -4.30
N GLY A 474 -2.26 34.41 -3.90
CA GLY A 474 -2.19 33.11 -3.21
C GLY A 474 -3.43 32.80 -2.38
N VAL A 475 -3.33 31.73 -1.60
CA VAL A 475 -4.40 31.26 -0.71
C VAL A 475 -3.94 31.18 0.73
N LYS A 476 -4.87 31.41 1.66
CA LYS A 476 -4.62 31.29 3.10
C LYS A 476 -5.73 30.49 3.79
N ALA A 477 -5.36 29.65 4.73
CA ALA A 477 -6.26 29.03 5.71
C ALA A 477 -5.88 29.55 7.10
N VAL A 478 -6.87 30.07 7.81
CA VAL A 478 -6.75 30.53 9.20
C VAL A 478 -7.53 29.54 10.05
N LEU A 479 -6.89 28.93 11.01
CA LEU A 479 -7.48 27.98 11.94
C LEU A 479 -7.42 28.59 13.34
N ALA A 480 -8.54 28.60 14.04
CA ALA A 480 -8.65 29.19 15.38
C ALA A 480 -9.26 28.19 16.36
N ARG A 481 -8.70 28.14 17.57
CA ARG A 481 -9.22 27.32 18.66
C ARG A 481 -9.10 28.06 19.97
N GLN A 482 -10.15 28.01 20.75
CA GLN A 482 -10.11 28.27 22.19
C GLN A 482 -9.94 26.92 22.90
N GLY A 483 -8.80 26.73 23.52
CA GLY A 483 -8.45 25.53 24.25
C GLY A 483 -7.96 25.88 25.66
N ALA A 484 -7.25 24.93 26.27
CA ALA A 484 -6.69 25.12 27.60
C ALA A 484 -5.27 24.54 27.69
N VAL A 485 -4.49 25.13 28.59
CA VAL A 485 -3.21 24.59 29.08
C VAL A 485 -3.25 24.40 30.56
N LEU A 486 -2.64 23.33 31.06
CA LEU A 486 -2.54 23.04 32.48
C LEU A 486 -1.43 23.90 33.11
N GLN A 487 -1.79 24.79 34.04
CA GLN A 487 -0.89 25.61 34.83
C GLN A 487 -1.22 25.40 36.32
N ASP A 488 -0.23 25.03 37.12
CA ASP A 488 -0.40 24.79 38.56
C ASP A 488 -1.59 23.90 38.94
N GLY A 489 -1.83 22.85 38.12
CA GLY A 489 -2.93 21.89 38.30
C GLY A 489 -4.30 22.42 37.87
N ARG A 490 -4.41 23.59 37.24
CA ARG A 490 -5.66 24.19 36.74
C ARG A 490 -5.63 24.33 35.23
N ASN A 491 -6.76 24.04 34.59
CA ASN A 491 -6.95 24.29 33.15
C ASN A 491 -7.16 25.79 32.93
N CYS A 492 -6.19 26.41 32.26
CA CYS A 492 -6.20 27.84 31.97
C CYS A 492 -6.50 28.10 30.50
N PRO A 493 -7.43 29.02 30.16
CA PRO A 493 -7.85 29.24 28.78
C PRO A 493 -6.72 29.82 27.93
N LEU A 494 -6.51 29.25 26.75
CA LEU A 494 -5.54 29.70 25.77
C LEU A 494 -6.20 29.79 24.38
N ASN A 495 -6.08 30.94 23.74
CA ASN A 495 -6.49 31.13 22.35
C ASN A 495 -5.32 30.83 21.43
N MET A 496 -5.56 30.05 20.39
CA MET A 496 -4.55 29.76 19.39
C MET A 496 -5.11 30.04 17.99
N GLU A 497 -4.37 30.83 17.23
CA GLU A 497 -4.57 30.99 15.80
C GLU A 497 -3.37 30.42 15.06
N LYS A 498 -3.65 29.59 14.04
CA LYS A 498 -2.69 28.96 13.16
C LYS A 498 -3.03 29.34 11.72
N VAL A 499 -2.08 29.89 10.98
CA VAL A 499 -2.30 30.35 9.60
C VAL A 499 -1.38 29.58 8.67
N PHE A 500 -1.93 29.00 7.61
CA PHE A 500 -1.15 28.45 6.49
C PHE A 500 -1.37 29.29 5.25
N GLY A 501 -0.30 29.49 4.46
CA GLY A 501 -0.35 30.24 3.22
C GLY A 501 0.46 29.58 2.11
N ALA A 502 -0.10 29.61 0.89
CA ALA A 502 0.61 29.20 -0.33
C ALA A 502 0.52 30.32 -1.37
N GLU A 503 1.64 30.98 -1.66
CA GLU A 503 1.74 32.02 -2.68
C GLU A 503 1.71 31.40 -4.08
N ARG A 504 1.16 32.11 -5.06
CA ARG A 504 0.80 31.60 -6.38
C ARG A 504 1.83 30.75 -7.09
N ASP A 505 3.07 31.17 -7.17
CA ASP A 505 4.11 30.52 -7.98
C ASP A 505 5.31 30.07 -7.13
N ARG A 506 5.17 30.04 -5.80
CA ARG A 506 6.25 29.66 -4.90
C ARG A 506 6.12 28.21 -4.42
N ALA A 507 7.24 27.52 -4.41
CA ALA A 507 7.32 26.19 -3.83
C ALA A 507 7.54 26.28 -2.31
N GLU A 508 6.60 26.95 -1.63
CA GLU A 508 6.65 27.13 -0.18
C GLU A 508 5.27 27.08 0.45
N LEU A 509 5.24 26.58 1.68
CA LEU A 509 4.13 26.68 2.61
C LEU A 509 4.54 27.60 3.75
N SER A 510 3.94 28.78 3.85
CA SER A 510 4.14 29.67 5.00
C SER A 510 3.24 29.24 6.15
N PHE A 511 3.72 29.46 7.36
CA PHE A 511 2.94 29.23 8.58
C PHE A 511 3.12 30.36 9.60
N ALA A 512 2.10 30.61 10.39
CA ALA A 512 2.16 31.52 11.50
C ALA A 512 1.32 31.00 12.67
N TYR A 513 1.82 31.21 13.87
CA TYR A 513 1.15 30.94 15.13
C TYR A 513 0.93 32.23 15.90
N GLN A 514 -0.22 32.36 16.52
CA GLN A 514 -0.51 33.38 17.50
C GLN A 514 -1.15 32.69 18.71
N LEU A 515 -0.54 32.86 19.89
CA LEU A 515 -1.05 32.38 21.16
C LEU A 515 -1.48 33.57 21.98
N GLY A 516 -2.67 33.52 22.59
CA GLY A 516 -3.22 34.59 23.38
C GLY A 516 -3.67 34.11 24.76
N ASN A 517 -3.15 34.75 25.78
CA ASN A 517 -3.59 34.53 27.16
C ASN A 517 -4.85 35.36 27.44
N GLY A 518 -6.00 34.70 27.54
CA GLY A 518 -7.28 35.35 27.85
C GLY A 518 -7.56 35.49 29.34
N SER A 519 -6.56 35.23 30.23
CA SER A 519 -6.74 35.30 31.68
C SER A 519 -5.96 36.47 32.33
N MET A 520 -6.17 36.65 33.61
CA MET A 520 -5.46 37.64 34.42
C MET A 520 -4.18 37.08 35.07
N ALA A 521 -3.88 35.77 34.88
CA ALA A 521 -2.66 35.16 35.41
C ALA A 521 -1.63 34.97 34.27
N PRO A 522 -0.31 35.11 34.56
CA PRO A 522 0.73 34.81 33.58
C PRO A 522 0.84 33.31 33.34
N TYR A 523 1.22 32.91 32.12
CA TYR A 523 1.49 31.51 31.73
C TYR A 523 2.94 31.36 31.33
N ALA A 524 3.55 30.22 31.70
CA ALA A 524 4.87 29.83 31.26
C ALA A 524 4.87 28.37 30.82
N PHE A 525 5.27 28.13 29.57
CA PHE A 525 5.38 26.79 28.98
C PHE A 525 6.35 26.79 27.81
N THR A 526 6.75 25.61 27.36
CA THR A 526 7.44 25.44 26.08
C THR A 526 6.41 25.11 25.01
N PHE A 527 6.22 26.01 24.04
CA PHE A 527 5.47 25.70 22.82
C PHE A 527 6.34 24.90 21.88
N ALA A 528 5.81 23.80 21.33
CA ALA A 528 6.51 23.02 20.32
C ALA A 528 5.56 22.63 19.18
N THR A 529 6.09 22.58 17.94
CA THR A 529 5.35 22.08 16.78
C THR A 529 6.19 21.05 16.05
N GLU A 530 5.59 19.86 15.83
CA GLU A 530 6.25 18.72 15.21
C GLU A 530 6.00 18.69 13.70
N LEU A 531 7.06 18.41 12.92
CA LEU A 531 7.03 18.20 11.47
C LEU A 531 7.70 16.86 11.14
N CYS A 532 6.96 15.92 10.56
CA CYS A 532 7.47 14.59 10.27
C CYS A 532 7.69 14.41 8.77
N PHE A 533 8.94 14.25 8.35
CA PHE A 533 9.33 14.11 6.96
C PHE A 533 9.62 12.65 6.59
N ALA A 534 9.13 12.21 5.42
CA ALA A 534 9.35 10.89 4.86
C ALA A 534 10.24 10.99 3.62
N LEU A 535 11.56 11.05 3.81
CA LEU A 535 12.55 11.21 2.75
C LEU A 535 13.43 9.95 2.65
N PRO A 536 13.22 9.08 1.65
CA PRO A 536 13.89 7.78 1.55
C PRO A 536 15.42 7.84 1.44
N GLY A 537 15.97 8.95 0.93
CA GLY A 537 17.41 9.14 0.81
C GLY A 537 18.14 9.16 2.16
N ILE A 538 17.42 9.48 3.25
CA ILE A 538 17.97 9.42 4.60
C ILE A 538 18.32 7.96 4.96
N ALA A 539 17.40 7.03 4.70
CA ALA A 539 17.64 5.59 4.93
C ALA A 539 18.78 5.02 4.09
N GLY A 540 19.01 5.58 2.90
CA GLY A 540 20.05 5.14 1.96
C GLY A 540 21.39 5.87 2.09
N GLY A 541 21.61 6.69 3.13
CA GLY A 541 22.83 7.52 3.25
C GLY A 541 23.00 8.56 2.12
N LYS A 542 21.89 8.93 1.45
CA LYS A 542 21.86 9.85 0.31
C LYS A 542 21.16 11.16 0.67
N ALA A 543 21.28 11.58 1.92
CA ALA A 543 20.74 12.83 2.41
C ALA A 543 21.72 13.50 3.38
N CYS A 544 21.53 14.80 3.61
CA CYS A 544 22.20 15.50 4.70
C CYS A 544 21.26 16.52 5.32
N LEU A 545 21.52 16.81 6.60
CA LEU A 545 20.88 17.89 7.33
C LEU A 545 21.87 19.05 7.51
N LYS A 546 21.42 20.27 7.23
CA LYS A 546 22.25 21.46 7.24
C LYS A 546 21.63 22.55 8.10
N THR A 547 22.45 23.18 8.92
CA THR A 547 22.19 24.49 9.53
C THR A 547 23.14 25.53 8.93
N ALA A 548 23.00 26.79 9.29
CA ALA A 548 23.95 27.84 8.87
C ALA A 548 25.40 27.55 9.34
N ARG A 549 25.58 26.75 10.42
CA ARG A 549 26.89 26.51 11.05
C ARG A 549 27.44 25.11 10.79
N LYS A 550 26.61 24.11 10.53
CA LYS A 550 27.03 22.71 10.48
C LYS A 550 26.24 21.89 9.46
N ARG A 551 26.93 20.91 8.90
CA ARG A 551 26.37 19.87 8.02
C ARG A 551 26.51 18.51 8.71
N HIS A 552 25.44 17.71 8.65
CA HIS A 552 25.38 16.34 9.13
C HIS A 552 25.04 15.45 7.94
N ASP A 553 25.99 14.61 7.51
CA ASP A 553 25.85 13.77 6.31
C ASP A 553 25.20 12.42 6.61
N ASP A 554 25.47 11.85 7.78
CA ASP A 554 24.84 10.59 8.21
C ASP A 554 24.13 10.84 9.55
N PHE A 555 22.82 10.99 9.49
CA PHE A 555 22.00 11.29 10.67
C PHE A 555 20.79 10.34 10.79
N LEU A 556 20.83 9.20 10.12
CA LEU A 556 19.71 8.26 10.00
C LEU A 556 19.12 7.88 11.38
N TRP A 557 19.95 7.51 12.32
CA TRP A 557 19.52 7.13 13.68
C TRP A 557 19.96 8.13 14.76
N ASP A 558 20.49 9.29 14.34
CA ASP A 558 20.95 10.30 15.27
C ASP A 558 19.78 11.08 15.86
N ARG A 559 19.92 11.41 17.15
CA ARG A 559 19.09 12.38 17.86
C ARG A 559 19.84 13.69 17.94
N LEU A 560 19.54 14.60 17.03
CA LEU A 560 20.25 15.88 16.92
C LEU A 560 19.46 16.99 17.60
N ARG A 561 20.19 17.97 18.13
CA ARG A 561 19.65 19.13 18.85
C ARG A 561 20.31 20.38 18.34
N PHE A 562 19.52 21.37 18.02
CA PHE A 562 19.97 22.66 17.55
C PHE A 562 19.33 23.74 18.42
N LYS A 563 20.16 24.66 18.94
CA LYS A 563 19.69 25.79 19.74
C LYS A 563 19.76 27.06 18.91
N ASP A 564 18.77 27.93 19.10
CA ASP A 564 18.73 29.31 18.59
C ASP A 564 19.00 29.40 17.08
N ILE A 565 18.32 28.56 16.30
CA ILE A 565 18.46 28.55 14.84
C ILE A 565 17.24 29.18 14.16
N THR A 566 17.48 29.85 13.04
CA THR A 566 16.44 30.43 12.17
C THR A 566 16.31 29.71 10.85
N GLU A 567 17.27 28.81 10.52
CA GLU A 567 17.25 28.04 9.28
C GLU A 567 17.80 26.65 9.49
N LEU A 568 17.07 25.65 8.95
CA LEU A 568 17.48 24.26 8.84
C LEU A 568 17.04 23.69 7.51
N ALA A 569 17.89 22.91 6.84
CA ALA A 569 17.56 22.30 5.57
C ALA A 569 17.90 20.80 5.55
N ILE A 570 17.03 19.98 4.96
CA ILE A 570 17.32 18.60 4.57
C ILE A 570 17.49 18.57 3.05
N GLU A 571 18.61 18.03 2.59
CA GLU A 571 18.85 17.69 1.19
C GLU A 571 18.79 16.18 1.02
N ASP A 572 17.88 15.72 0.17
CA ASP A 572 17.77 14.33 -0.24
C ASP A 572 18.10 14.19 -1.72
N TRP A 573 19.27 13.59 -2.01
CA TRP A 573 19.76 13.43 -3.39
C TRP A 573 19.10 12.25 -4.11
N GLN A 574 18.53 11.29 -3.40
CA GLN A 574 17.77 10.20 -3.99
C GLN A 574 16.45 10.73 -4.58
N CYS A 575 15.73 11.52 -3.80
CA CYS A 575 14.49 12.17 -4.23
C CYS A 575 14.76 13.37 -5.13
N GLY A 576 15.93 14.00 -5.00
CA GLY A 576 16.29 15.22 -5.70
C GLY A 576 15.58 16.45 -5.15
N VAL A 577 15.40 16.53 -3.83
CA VAL A 577 14.73 17.64 -3.14
C VAL A 577 15.57 18.21 -2.02
N ARG A 578 15.47 19.54 -1.86
CA ARG A 578 15.89 20.25 -0.67
C ARG A 578 14.65 20.85 -0.01
N VAL A 579 14.42 20.53 1.25
CA VAL A 579 13.40 21.12 2.09
C VAL A 579 14.09 22.05 3.08
N THR A 580 13.73 23.33 3.08
CA THR A 580 14.33 24.34 3.97
C THR A 580 13.25 24.91 4.87
N LEU A 581 13.43 24.77 6.15
CA LEU A 581 12.63 25.40 7.19
C LEU A 581 13.29 26.72 7.58
N LYS A 582 12.53 27.81 7.58
CA LYS A 582 12.97 29.14 8.04
C LYS A 582 11.95 29.69 9.03
N THR A 583 12.44 30.30 10.11
CA THR A 583 11.63 31.00 11.10
C THR A 583 12.07 32.45 11.24
N GLN A 584 11.13 33.31 11.60
CA GLN A 584 11.43 34.75 11.80
C GLN A 584 12.23 34.99 13.09
N LYS A 585 11.94 34.21 14.12
CA LYS A 585 12.64 34.24 15.42
C LYS A 585 13.46 32.96 15.57
N PRO A 586 14.57 32.99 16.33
CA PRO A 586 15.28 31.76 16.67
C PRO A 586 14.39 30.78 17.41
N VAL A 587 14.55 29.50 17.10
CA VAL A 587 13.88 28.37 17.75
C VAL A 587 14.88 27.27 18.08
N ASN A 588 14.55 26.44 19.05
CA ASN A 588 15.26 25.19 19.25
C ASN A 588 14.65 24.12 18.36
N VAL A 589 15.46 23.21 17.84
CA VAL A 589 14.98 22.10 17.03
C VAL A 589 15.53 20.78 17.53
N TRP A 590 14.61 19.83 17.71
CA TRP A 590 14.92 18.44 17.96
C TRP A 590 14.71 17.66 16.68
N CYS A 591 15.69 16.85 16.31
CA CYS A 591 15.62 15.96 15.16
C CYS A 591 15.81 14.55 15.64
N HIS A 592 14.85 13.66 15.35
CA HIS A 592 14.97 12.25 15.69
C HIS A 592 14.35 11.36 14.61
N PRO A 593 14.86 10.12 14.45
CA PRO A 593 14.30 9.17 13.50
C PRO A 593 12.96 8.63 13.99
N ILE A 594 12.08 8.32 13.04
CA ILE A 594 10.84 7.56 13.25
C ILE A 594 11.10 6.13 12.78
N GLY A 595 10.82 5.15 13.64
CA GLY A 595 11.14 3.74 13.43
C GLY A 595 12.31 3.28 14.28
N THR A 596 12.70 2.04 14.09
CA THR A 596 13.84 1.40 14.77
C THR A 596 14.69 0.64 13.76
N PRO A 597 15.94 0.27 14.08
CA PRO A 597 16.74 -0.58 13.20
C PRO A 597 16.04 -1.89 12.83
N SER A 598 15.23 -2.46 13.70
CA SER A 598 14.46 -3.69 13.46
C SER A 598 13.19 -3.47 12.64
N SER A 599 12.49 -2.36 12.81
CA SER A 599 11.27 -2.01 12.04
C SER A 599 11.56 -1.24 10.75
N GLY A 600 12.81 -0.84 10.55
CA GLY A 600 13.24 0.03 9.46
C GLY A 600 12.88 1.51 9.67
N TYR A 601 13.56 2.38 8.93
CA TYR A 601 13.32 3.81 8.94
C TYR A 601 11.99 4.15 8.26
N GLN A 602 11.16 4.94 8.95
CA GLN A 602 9.83 5.35 8.50
C GLN A 602 9.69 6.87 8.29
N GLY A 603 10.63 7.64 8.76
CA GLY A 603 10.65 9.10 8.64
C GLY A 603 11.58 9.76 9.64
N THR A 604 11.66 11.09 9.60
CA THR A 604 12.39 11.94 10.55
C THR A 604 11.45 13.01 11.10
N SER A 605 11.37 13.11 12.42
CA SER A 605 10.67 14.18 13.09
C SER A 605 11.61 15.35 13.34
N LEU A 606 11.16 16.55 12.97
CA LEU A 606 11.74 17.83 13.37
C LEU A 606 10.74 18.55 14.28
N THR A 607 11.06 18.73 15.54
CA THR A 607 10.23 19.47 16.48
C THR A 607 10.85 20.82 16.76
N LEU A 608 10.17 21.89 16.32
CA LEU A 608 10.53 23.26 16.65
C LEU A 608 9.97 23.61 18.02
N SER A 609 10.77 24.19 18.88
CA SER A 609 10.31 24.61 20.20
C SER A 609 10.80 26.00 20.56
N ALA A 610 10.01 26.69 21.35
CA ALA A 610 10.34 28.00 21.91
C ALA A 610 9.77 28.13 23.33
N PRO A 611 10.51 28.70 24.28
CA PRO A 611 9.93 29.09 25.55
C PRO A 611 8.92 30.23 25.32
N VAL A 612 7.81 30.16 26.03
CA VAL A 612 6.72 31.13 25.93
C VAL A 612 6.36 31.61 27.33
N GLU A 613 6.41 32.90 27.52
CA GLU A 613 5.89 33.60 28.69
C GLU A 613 4.79 34.56 28.23
N LEU A 614 3.57 34.35 28.71
CA LEU A 614 2.40 35.13 28.35
C LEU A 614 1.86 35.84 29.60
N GLY A 615 2.10 37.13 29.68
CA GLY A 615 1.42 37.97 30.68
C GLY A 615 -0.11 38.00 30.45
N PRO A 616 -0.87 38.60 31.40
CA PRO A 616 -2.30 38.79 31.24
C PRO A 616 -2.63 39.52 29.92
N ASN A 617 -3.63 39.02 29.16
CA ASN A 617 -4.08 39.61 27.89
C ASN A 617 -2.97 39.86 26.86
N SER A 618 -1.84 39.16 26.98
CA SER A 618 -0.73 39.29 26.01
C SER A 618 -0.80 38.28 24.88
N LEU A 619 -0.08 38.57 23.81
CA LEU A 619 0.04 37.75 22.62
C LEU A 619 1.49 37.33 22.38
N TRP A 620 1.69 36.08 21.98
CA TRP A 620 2.97 35.60 21.50
C TRP A 620 2.80 35.07 20.06
N GLY A 621 3.83 35.18 19.24
CA GLY A 621 3.74 34.69 17.87
C GLY A 621 5.04 34.14 17.31
N LEU A 622 4.91 33.16 16.44
CA LEU A 622 5.98 32.55 15.65
C LEU A 622 5.55 32.47 14.19
N MET A 623 6.40 32.94 13.27
CA MET A 623 6.17 32.82 11.84
C MET A 623 7.35 32.11 11.18
N GLY A 624 7.03 31.35 10.12
CA GLY A 624 8.05 30.69 9.34
C GLY A 624 7.52 30.17 8.00
N LYS A 625 8.37 29.43 7.31
CA LYS A 625 8.04 28.80 6.04
C LYS A 625 8.83 27.53 5.78
N LEU A 626 8.20 26.60 5.12
CA LEU A 626 8.82 25.45 4.46
C LEU A 626 8.99 25.76 2.97
N HIS A 627 10.22 25.87 2.51
CA HIS A 627 10.56 26.05 1.11
C HIS A 627 11.10 24.74 0.53
N MET A 628 10.57 24.31 -0.63
CA MET A 628 10.99 23.11 -1.36
C MET A 628 11.65 23.49 -2.67
N ARG A 629 12.79 22.89 -2.94
CA ARG A 629 13.55 23.13 -4.17
C ARG A 629 14.01 21.81 -4.79
N ALA A 630 13.84 21.68 -6.10
CA ALA A 630 14.44 20.57 -6.85
C ALA A 630 15.97 20.72 -6.89
N ILE A 631 16.67 19.63 -6.56
CA ILE A 631 18.14 19.54 -6.66
C ILE A 631 18.52 18.37 -7.57
N ARG A 632 19.80 18.30 -7.96
CA ARG A 632 20.29 17.21 -8.80
C ARG A 632 20.23 15.89 -8.04
N ARG A 633 19.58 14.88 -8.63
CA ARG A 633 19.67 13.49 -8.13
C ARG A 633 21.10 13.00 -8.31
N ARG A 634 21.61 12.29 -7.32
CA ARG A 634 22.86 11.55 -7.47
C ARG A 634 22.50 10.09 -7.68
N SER A 635 22.83 9.55 -8.86
CA SER A 635 22.81 8.10 -9.09
C SER A 635 23.87 7.45 -8.19
N SER A 636 23.54 6.30 -7.65
CA SER A 636 24.49 5.42 -6.95
C SER A 636 25.62 5.03 -7.87
#